data_19f20314d8214d3a095a09808f661e05
#
_entry.id   19f20314d8214d3a095a09808f661e05
#
_cell.length_a   1.000
_cell.length_b   1.000
_cell.length_c   1.000
_cell.angle_alpha   90.00
_cell.angle_beta   90.00
_cell.angle_gamma   90.00
#
_symmetry.space_group_name_H-M   'P 1'
#
loop_
_entity.id
_entity.type
_entity.pdbx_description
1 polymer ?
#
loop_
_entity_poly.entity_id
_entity_poly.type
_entity_poly.pdbx_seq_one_letter_code
_entity_poly.pdbx_strand_id
1 'polypeptide(L)'
;MKKLLTVMFCIAAFVTGMQAKENAKVTVNGTTTSVTFYSPEIVRIVKTPEGRQGNTREGWVVTMTPQDVNVRKDENSSAITLRSDVVTVRIDKKTGLVQFLAKGRNMLKEKSYGFEERTSGPDAGSFRTTIVYQLDKDEPIYGLGVTQDGKLNHRGSTHMNMEQNNTQDYQHVIQSLKGWGIYWDNYSRSQFIDNEEGMKFSAEVGDDIDYYFMYGGSADGVNRQMRNLSGDVPMFPLWTFGYWQCRERYKSVDELLEVVRWHRANNVPLDGIIQDWQYWGSNYTWNAMDFLADTYANGTWMIDEVHRNNAHIMISIWASFGPQTKAFKELAEDDLMYDFQTWPQSGISAFWPPRMDYPSGVRVYDALSQKARDIYWKNLKTLVDYDIDAWWMDSTDPDFFNPQDSHYDHKAGDGTWRRYRNVFPLASVSGVYDNLRADSEEKRVFIMTRSAFAGQQRYGAGLWSGDVNSTWDMLRKQLPAGLNYTMTGCPNFNTDIGGFFCSRYNTMGSGSAPKNPQFQELYVRWMQYALFCPVFRSHGADAPREIYQFGKKGDAAFDAIEKSIRLRYQLLPYIYSTAWQVTSDDESYMRALIYDFPQDKKVWDMTDEFLFGRSILATPVVNAQYTDEKVISTDAMTGWNRDQVEQKLAESVDFSQNKTAEKYLPAGADWYYFWTEEKYKGGQDVTITTKFDEVPMFVRAGSILPLAPVMQYAEESRWDNLDIVVYPGADAEFTLYEDEGDNYNYEKGVYSTITFKWNDKKQTLSIGAVKGQYPGMLAERTFNVRVAGQNAVQAVRYEGNALSVKL
;
A
#
# COMPACT_ATOMS: atom_id res chain seq x y z
N MET A 1 -32.39 -40.31 -30.35
CA MET A 1 -31.52 -39.90 -31.48
C MET A 1 -31.99 -38.55 -31.99
N LYS A 2 -31.29 -37.48 -31.59
CA LYS A 2 -31.14 -36.23 -32.33
C LYS A 2 -30.13 -35.41 -31.54
N LYS A 3 -28.91 -35.34 -32.06
CA LYS A 3 -27.83 -34.49 -31.55
C LYS A 3 -28.18 -33.04 -31.85
N LEU A 4 -28.26 -32.18 -30.85
CA LEU A 4 -28.21 -30.73 -31.03
C LEU A 4 -26.74 -30.33 -30.87
N LEU A 5 -26.14 -29.93 -31.98
CA LEU A 5 -24.88 -29.20 -32.00
C LEU A 5 -25.21 -27.74 -31.61
N THR A 6 -24.73 -27.30 -30.49
CA THR A 6 -24.74 -25.88 -30.17
C THR A 6 -23.40 -25.30 -30.70
N VAL A 7 -23.49 -24.54 -31.76
CA VAL A 7 -22.40 -23.77 -32.32
C VAL A 7 -22.19 -22.53 -31.42
N MET A 8 -21.09 -22.49 -30.69
CA MET A 8 -20.65 -21.35 -29.95
C MET A 8 -20.09 -20.33 -30.95
N PHE A 9 -20.84 -19.26 -31.24
CA PHE A 9 -20.35 -18.13 -32.00
C PHE A 9 -19.45 -17.30 -31.03
N CYS A 10 -18.15 -17.41 -31.18
CA CYS A 10 -17.22 -16.39 -30.66
C CYS A 10 -17.47 -15.10 -31.45
N ILE A 11 -18.21 -14.18 -30.88
CA ILE A 11 -18.21 -12.80 -31.36
C ILE A 11 -16.87 -12.20 -30.91
N ALA A 12 -15.90 -12.19 -31.78
CA ALA A 12 -14.75 -11.30 -31.65
C ALA A 12 -15.29 -9.88 -31.81
N ALA A 13 -15.53 -9.20 -30.71
CA ALA A 13 -15.76 -7.78 -30.71
C ALA A 13 -14.44 -7.13 -31.14
N PHE A 14 -14.37 -6.71 -32.40
CA PHE A 14 -13.41 -5.72 -32.83
C PHE A 14 -13.73 -4.45 -32.05
N VAL A 15 -13.04 -4.25 -30.92
CA VAL A 15 -12.94 -2.94 -30.30
C VAL A 15 -12.09 -2.12 -31.28
N THR A 16 -12.73 -1.45 -32.21
CA THR A 16 -12.13 -0.32 -32.90
C THR A 16 -11.89 0.70 -31.80
N GLY A 17 -10.61 0.85 -31.40
CA GLY A 17 -10.23 1.87 -30.45
C GLY A 17 -10.81 3.21 -30.91
N MET A 18 -11.80 3.72 -30.19
CA MET A 18 -12.23 5.10 -30.35
C MET A 18 -11.04 5.96 -29.94
N GLN A 19 -10.31 6.43 -30.94
CA GLN A 19 -9.24 7.40 -30.70
C GLN A 19 -9.86 8.60 -29.99
N ALA A 20 -9.36 8.89 -28.79
CA ALA A 20 -9.84 9.99 -27.97
C ALA A 20 -9.94 11.26 -28.82
N LYS A 21 -11.09 11.89 -28.82
CA LYS A 21 -11.31 13.13 -29.55
C LYS A 21 -10.49 14.23 -28.88
N GLU A 22 -9.38 14.60 -29.52
CA GLU A 22 -8.56 15.72 -29.10
C GLU A 22 -9.41 17.00 -29.08
N ASN A 23 -9.53 17.65 -27.91
CA ASN A 23 -10.37 18.82 -27.75
C ASN A 23 -9.71 20.11 -28.28
N ALA A 24 -8.38 20.19 -28.19
CA ALA A 24 -7.61 21.28 -28.79
C ALA A 24 -6.15 20.88 -29.04
N LYS A 25 -5.57 21.55 -30.01
CA LYS A 25 -4.18 21.45 -30.42
C LYS A 25 -3.59 22.80 -30.74
N VAL A 26 -2.39 23.06 -30.22
CA VAL A 26 -1.66 24.32 -30.47
C VAL A 26 -0.19 23.97 -30.73
N THR A 27 0.35 24.43 -31.85
CA THR A 27 1.78 24.28 -32.15
C THR A 27 2.50 25.60 -31.97
N VAL A 28 3.54 25.61 -31.14
CA VAL A 28 4.36 26.77 -30.83
C VAL A 28 5.82 26.35 -30.76
N ASN A 29 6.70 27.05 -31.48
CA ASN A 29 8.14 26.82 -31.45
C ASN A 29 8.55 25.34 -31.67
N GLY A 30 7.92 24.65 -32.62
CA GLY A 30 8.24 23.26 -32.91
C GLY A 30 7.68 22.27 -31.87
N THR A 31 6.82 22.68 -30.95
CA THR A 31 6.15 21.77 -30.00
C THR A 31 4.63 21.89 -30.15
N THR A 32 3.98 20.74 -30.26
CA THR A 32 2.54 20.66 -30.30
C THR A 32 2.00 20.29 -28.92
N THR A 33 1.18 21.16 -28.31
CA THR A 33 0.42 20.87 -27.08
C THR A 33 -0.97 20.39 -27.46
N SER A 34 -1.32 19.19 -27.07
CA SER A 34 -2.63 18.57 -27.23
C SER A 34 -3.35 18.46 -25.88
N VAL A 35 -4.66 18.70 -25.89
CA VAL A 35 -5.53 18.62 -24.70
C VAL A 35 -6.68 17.68 -24.98
N THR A 36 -6.85 16.69 -24.09
CA THR A 36 -7.93 15.71 -24.16
C THR A 36 -8.61 15.56 -22.81
N PHE A 37 -9.91 15.78 -22.73
CA PHE A 37 -10.69 15.47 -21.54
C PHE A 37 -11.02 13.98 -21.50
N TYR A 38 -10.64 13.33 -20.41
CA TYR A 38 -10.99 11.95 -20.11
C TYR A 38 -12.31 11.84 -19.35
N SER A 39 -12.57 12.81 -18.49
CA SER A 39 -13.86 13.07 -17.82
C SER A 39 -14.01 14.56 -17.61
N PRO A 40 -15.12 15.08 -17.06
CA PRO A 40 -15.22 16.47 -16.67
C PRO A 40 -14.13 16.94 -15.69
N GLU A 41 -13.55 16.00 -14.91
CA GLU A 41 -12.55 16.23 -13.86
C GLU A 41 -11.12 15.91 -14.30
N ILE A 42 -10.92 15.05 -15.33
CA ILE A 42 -9.60 14.52 -15.73
C ILE A 42 -9.23 15.02 -17.12
N VAL A 43 -8.06 15.63 -17.22
CA VAL A 43 -7.55 16.20 -18.48
C VAL A 43 -6.14 15.70 -18.76
N ARG A 44 -5.92 15.05 -19.90
CA ARG A 44 -4.61 14.70 -20.41
C ARG A 44 -3.99 15.84 -21.20
N ILE A 45 -2.73 16.12 -20.95
CA ILE A 45 -1.90 17.05 -21.73
C ILE A 45 -0.74 16.27 -22.30
N VAL A 46 -0.58 16.40 -23.62
CA VAL A 46 0.57 15.84 -24.33
C VAL A 46 1.29 16.95 -25.07
N LYS A 47 2.60 17.09 -24.85
CA LYS A 47 3.45 18.03 -25.60
C LYS A 47 4.43 17.22 -26.43
N THR A 48 4.29 17.30 -27.75
CA THR A 48 5.05 16.51 -28.69
C THR A 48 5.97 17.41 -29.52
N PRO A 49 7.29 17.16 -29.58
CA PRO A 49 8.19 17.86 -30.48
C PRO A 49 7.82 17.63 -31.96
N GLU A 50 8.08 18.63 -32.80
CA GLU A 50 7.81 18.57 -34.23
C GLU A 50 8.54 17.38 -34.89
N GLY A 51 7.85 16.72 -35.80
CA GLY A 51 8.39 15.52 -36.50
C GLY A 51 8.30 14.24 -35.67
N ARG A 52 7.73 14.27 -34.50
CA ARG A 52 7.47 13.08 -33.67
C ARG A 52 5.98 12.75 -33.65
N GLN A 53 5.70 11.45 -33.52
CA GLN A 53 4.36 11.02 -33.12
C GLN A 53 4.34 11.00 -31.59
N GLY A 54 3.37 11.67 -30.96
CA GLY A 54 3.16 11.58 -29.52
C GLY A 54 2.90 10.12 -29.10
N ASN A 55 3.01 9.84 -27.81
CA ASN A 55 2.83 8.50 -27.26
C ASN A 55 1.47 7.92 -27.68
N THR A 56 1.48 6.99 -28.62
CA THR A 56 0.32 6.27 -29.14
C THR A 56 0.20 4.88 -28.51
N ARG A 57 1.13 4.50 -27.61
CA ARG A 57 1.16 3.19 -26.98
C ARG A 57 0.10 3.09 -25.90
N GLU A 58 -0.44 1.91 -25.72
CA GLU A 58 -1.23 1.59 -24.54
C GLU A 58 -0.32 1.73 -23.30
N GLY A 59 -0.74 2.58 -22.36
CA GLY A 59 0.01 2.81 -21.13
C GLY A 59 -0.20 1.65 -20.14
N TRP A 60 0.79 1.41 -19.30
CA TRP A 60 0.69 0.43 -18.21
C TRP A 60 -0.25 0.88 -17.08
N VAL A 61 -0.38 2.17 -16.86
CA VAL A 61 -1.06 2.74 -15.69
C VAL A 61 -2.50 3.10 -15.98
N VAL A 62 -2.74 3.82 -17.08
CA VAL A 62 -4.05 4.35 -17.43
C VAL A 62 -4.92 3.27 -18.07
N THR A 63 -6.03 2.95 -17.40
CA THR A 63 -7.02 1.98 -17.88
C THR A 63 -8.30 2.66 -18.37
N MET A 64 -8.50 3.91 -17.98
CA MET A 64 -9.66 4.69 -18.35
C MET A 64 -9.67 5.00 -19.84
N THR A 65 -10.77 4.71 -20.52
CA THR A 65 -11.02 5.23 -21.86
C THR A 65 -11.67 6.62 -21.77
N PRO A 66 -11.27 7.59 -22.62
CA PRO A 66 -11.86 8.92 -22.62
C PRO A 66 -13.37 8.87 -22.82
N GLN A 67 -14.11 9.60 -21.98
CA GLN A 67 -15.57 9.75 -22.07
C GLN A 67 -15.93 10.78 -23.14
N ASP A 68 -17.18 10.75 -23.58
CA ASP A 68 -17.73 11.82 -24.41
C ASP A 68 -18.10 13.02 -23.51
N VAL A 69 -17.11 13.92 -23.29
CA VAL A 69 -17.27 15.08 -22.40
C VAL A 69 -17.80 16.27 -23.21
N ASN A 70 -18.83 16.93 -22.73
CA ASN A 70 -19.31 18.18 -23.30
C ASN A 70 -18.33 19.34 -22.99
N VAL A 71 -17.43 19.61 -23.92
CA VAL A 71 -16.40 20.64 -23.78
C VAL A 71 -16.74 21.86 -24.65
N ARG A 72 -16.96 22.98 -24.00
CA ARG A 72 -17.13 24.29 -24.70
C ARG A 72 -15.75 24.86 -25.02
N LYS A 73 -15.55 25.22 -26.27
CA LYS A 73 -14.32 25.85 -26.76
C LYS A 73 -14.55 27.30 -27.08
N ASP A 74 -13.80 28.21 -26.47
CA ASP A 74 -13.65 29.60 -26.84
C ASP A 74 -12.22 29.83 -27.28
N GLU A 75 -12.07 30.58 -28.37
CA GLU A 75 -10.77 30.88 -28.93
C GLU A 75 -10.68 32.36 -29.35
N ASN A 76 -9.57 33.00 -28.97
CA ASN A 76 -9.23 34.35 -29.38
C ASN A 76 -7.78 34.41 -29.87
N SER A 77 -7.26 35.62 -30.12
CA SER A 77 -5.90 35.82 -30.62
C SER A 77 -4.79 35.34 -29.66
N SER A 78 -5.06 35.27 -28.34
CA SER A 78 -4.07 34.99 -27.32
C SER A 78 -4.20 33.59 -26.69
N ALA A 79 -5.40 33.02 -26.67
CA ALA A 79 -5.64 31.78 -25.96
C ALA A 79 -6.76 30.92 -26.56
N ILE A 80 -6.68 29.60 -26.33
CA ILE A 80 -7.80 28.68 -26.43
C ILE A 80 -8.25 28.35 -24.99
N THR A 81 -9.54 28.44 -24.76
CA THR A 81 -10.15 28.10 -23.49
C THR A 81 -11.15 26.96 -23.67
N LEU A 82 -10.95 25.83 -22.99
CA LEU A 82 -11.81 24.65 -22.99
C LEU A 82 -12.50 24.56 -21.64
N ARG A 83 -13.81 24.33 -21.61
CA ARG A 83 -14.57 24.20 -20.35
C ARG A 83 -15.43 22.96 -20.38
N SER A 84 -15.17 22.06 -19.44
CA SER A 84 -16.15 21.08 -18.98
C SER A 84 -17.08 21.70 -17.92
N ASP A 85 -17.95 20.91 -17.33
CA ASP A 85 -18.75 21.36 -16.20
C ASP A 85 -17.92 21.54 -14.91
N VAL A 86 -16.70 21.00 -14.84
CA VAL A 86 -15.86 21.00 -13.63
C VAL A 86 -14.56 21.77 -13.83
N VAL A 87 -13.82 21.50 -14.91
CA VAL A 87 -12.48 22.03 -15.16
C VAL A 87 -12.48 22.96 -16.35
N THR A 88 -11.78 24.07 -16.22
CA THR A 88 -11.43 24.96 -17.35
C THR A 88 -9.94 24.83 -17.63
N VAL A 89 -9.60 24.56 -18.88
CA VAL A 89 -8.23 24.52 -19.39
C VAL A 89 -8.01 25.71 -20.31
N ARG A 90 -6.97 26.48 -20.05
CA ARG A 90 -6.56 27.61 -20.90
C ARG A 90 -5.20 27.36 -21.48
N ILE A 91 -5.07 27.40 -22.81
CA ILE A 91 -3.82 27.25 -23.52
C ILE A 91 -3.40 28.61 -24.06
N ASP A 92 -2.23 29.08 -23.73
CA ASP A 92 -1.63 30.26 -24.29
C ASP A 92 -1.09 29.98 -25.70
N LYS A 93 -1.59 30.72 -26.71
CA LYS A 93 -1.22 30.48 -28.12
C LYS A 93 0.16 30.97 -28.50
N LYS A 94 0.80 31.76 -27.65
CA LYS A 94 2.15 32.28 -27.87
C LYS A 94 3.22 31.33 -27.30
N THR A 95 2.91 30.62 -26.22
CA THR A 95 3.87 29.80 -25.48
C THR A 95 3.55 28.32 -25.49
N GLY A 96 2.30 27.94 -25.76
CA GLY A 96 1.81 26.57 -25.62
C GLY A 96 1.62 26.13 -24.16
N LEU A 97 1.76 27.04 -23.18
CA LEU A 97 1.62 26.73 -21.76
C LEU A 97 0.14 26.59 -21.36
N VAL A 98 -0.11 25.69 -20.44
CA VAL A 98 -1.45 25.32 -19.97
C VAL A 98 -1.69 25.84 -18.57
N GLN A 99 -2.93 26.26 -18.31
CA GLN A 99 -3.43 26.66 -17.00
C GLN A 99 -4.75 25.95 -16.73
N PHE A 100 -4.89 25.42 -15.50
CA PHE A 100 -6.08 24.74 -15.03
C PHE A 100 -6.81 25.57 -13.99
N LEU A 101 -8.12 25.71 -14.17
CA LEU A 101 -8.99 26.40 -13.24
C LEU A 101 -10.15 25.47 -12.85
N ALA A 102 -10.59 25.55 -11.61
CA ALA A 102 -11.81 24.92 -11.14
C ALA A 102 -12.53 25.87 -10.18
N LYS A 103 -13.85 25.88 -10.20
CA LYS A 103 -14.66 26.83 -9.41
C LYS A 103 -14.22 28.30 -9.56
N GLY A 104 -13.76 28.68 -10.76
CA GLY A 104 -13.28 30.03 -11.06
C GLY A 104 -11.93 30.42 -10.45
N ARG A 105 -11.23 29.45 -9.78
CA ARG A 105 -9.92 29.70 -9.17
C ARG A 105 -8.81 29.00 -9.96
N ASN A 106 -7.62 29.60 -9.97
CA ASN A 106 -6.44 28.94 -10.50
C ASN A 106 -6.05 27.74 -9.61
N MET A 107 -5.98 26.55 -10.19
CA MET A 107 -5.52 25.34 -9.53
C MET A 107 -4.04 25.12 -9.78
N LEU A 108 -3.64 25.08 -11.05
CA LEU A 108 -2.27 24.82 -11.46
C LEU A 108 -1.97 25.57 -12.75
N LYS A 109 -0.73 26.02 -12.93
CA LYS A 109 -0.26 26.66 -14.14
C LYS A 109 1.13 26.15 -14.51
N GLU A 110 1.30 25.78 -15.78
CA GLU A 110 2.64 25.54 -16.33
C GLU A 110 3.45 26.84 -16.40
N LYS A 111 4.74 26.76 -16.09
CA LYS A 111 5.70 27.87 -16.16
C LYS A 111 6.63 27.73 -17.34
N SER A 112 7.12 26.50 -17.61
CA SER A 112 7.96 26.17 -18.74
C SER A 112 7.96 24.68 -19.02
N TYR A 113 8.43 24.29 -20.19
CA TYR A 113 8.73 22.91 -20.55
C TYR A 113 9.95 22.87 -21.45
N GLY A 114 10.58 21.71 -21.59
CA GLY A 114 11.77 21.53 -22.42
C GLY A 114 12.01 20.07 -22.84
N PHE A 115 12.75 19.98 -23.94
CA PHE A 115 13.19 18.71 -24.53
C PHE A 115 14.69 18.82 -24.81
N GLU A 116 15.47 17.85 -24.31
CA GLU A 116 16.88 17.70 -24.61
C GLU A 116 17.07 16.36 -25.30
N GLU A 117 17.44 16.40 -26.61
CA GLU A 117 17.54 15.21 -27.43
C GLU A 117 18.66 14.27 -26.95
N ARG A 118 18.37 12.99 -26.86
CA ARG A 118 19.35 11.92 -26.67
C ARG A 118 19.96 11.57 -28.01
N THR A 119 21.27 11.71 -28.12
CA THR A 119 22.00 11.55 -29.39
C THR A 119 22.68 10.19 -29.53
N SER A 120 22.63 9.34 -28.51
CA SER A 120 23.34 8.05 -28.50
C SER A 120 22.58 6.96 -27.77
N GLY A 121 22.99 5.70 -27.96
CA GLY A 121 22.38 4.52 -27.38
C GLY A 121 21.09 4.08 -28.07
N PRO A 122 20.44 3.02 -27.60
CA PRO A 122 19.21 2.49 -28.19
C PRO A 122 18.04 3.49 -28.13
N ASP A 123 18.04 4.40 -27.17
CA ASP A 123 17.03 5.46 -27.04
C ASP A 123 17.42 6.76 -27.77
N ALA A 124 18.38 6.72 -28.72
CA ALA A 124 18.75 7.87 -29.54
C ALA A 124 17.54 8.40 -30.32
N GLY A 125 17.37 9.72 -30.28
CA GLY A 125 16.23 10.42 -30.87
C GLY A 125 15.05 10.57 -29.93
N SER A 126 15.03 9.96 -28.72
CA SER A 126 14.15 10.34 -27.62
C SER A 126 14.70 11.58 -26.90
N PHE A 127 14.03 12.03 -25.85
CA PHE A 127 14.39 13.24 -25.14
C PHE A 127 14.48 13.00 -23.63
N ARG A 128 15.38 13.72 -22.97
CA ARG A 128 15.15 14.11 -21.59
C ARG A 128 14.04 15.15 -21.60
N THR A 129 12.97 14.90 -20.88
CA THR A 129 11.80 15.79 -20.84
C THR A 129 11.73 16.52 -19.52
N THR A 130 11.23 17.74 -19.54
CA THR A 130 11.09 18.57 -18.33
C THR A 130 9.83 19.42 -18.41
N ILE A 131 9.11 19.50 -17.32
CA ILE A 131 8.01 20.43 -17.12
C ILE A 131 8.12 21.12 -15.77
N VAL A 132 7.83 22.42 -15.75
CA VAL A 132 7.85 23.23 -14.51
C VAL A 132 6.49 23.86 -14.32
N TYR A 133 5.97 23.72 -13.11
CA TYR A 133 4.71 24.33 -12.69
C TYR A 133 4.93 25.46 -11.69
N GLN A 134 4.01 26.42 -11.70
CA GLN A 134 3.94 27.48 -10.73
C GLN A 134 2.87 27.16 -9.69
N LEU A 135 3.27 27.06 -8.43
CA LEU A 135 2.40 26.88 -7.28
C LEU A 135 2.19 28.20 -6.53
N ASP A 136 1.12 28.26 -5.73
CA ASP A 136 0.99 29.31 -4.73
C ASP A 136 2.03 29.12 -3.62
N LYS A 137 2.43 30.23 -2.97
CA LYS A 137 3.55 30.24 -2.02
C LYS A 137 3.39 29.23 -0.89
N ASP A 138 2.19 29.12 -0.33
CA ASP A 138 1.92 28.32 0.88
C ASP A 138 1.06 27.08 0.54
N GLU A 139 1.14 26.57 -0.69
CA GLU A 139 0.36 25.42 -1.15
C GLU A 139 1.08 24.11 -0.86
N PRO A 140 0.60 23.28 0.09
CA PRO A 140 1.21 21.98 0.35
C PRO A 140 1.01 20.99 -0.80
N ILE A 141 2.00 20.13 -1.02
CA ILE A 141 2.01 19.05 -2.01
C ILE A 141 2.37 17.73 -1.34
N TYR A 142 1.62 16.71 -1.66
CA TYR A 142 1.72 15.37 -1.07
C TYR A 142 1.83 14.30 -2.17
N GLY A 143 2.18 13.06 -1.79
CA GLY A 143 2.25 11.94 -2.71
C GLY A 143 3.67 11.46 -2.95
N LEU A 144 4.07 11.22 -4.20
CA LEU A 144 5.35 10.65 -4.63
C LEU A 144 5.62 9.21 -4.15
N GLY A 145 4.79 8.63 -3.29
CA GLY A 145 4.94 7.26 -2.80
C GLY A 145 5.81 7.13 -1.55
N VAL A 146 6.61 6.05 -1.45
CA VAL A 146 7.45 5.72 -0.30
C VAL A 146 8.83 6.32 -0.49
N THR A 147 9.06 7.52 0.04
CA THR A 147 10.33 8.25 -0.16
C THR A 147 11.36 8.05 0.94
N GLN A 148 10.97 7.60 2.14
CA GLN A 148 11.81 7.40 3.33
C GLN A 148 12.58 8.66 3.78
N ASP A 149 12.13 9.86 3.38
CA ASP A 149 12.75 11.12 3.76
C ASP A 149 12.17 11.73 5.04
N GLY A 150 11.12 11.11 5.59
CA GLY A 150 10.44 11.54 6.81
C GLY A 150 9.52 12.75 6.62
N LYS A 151 9.23 13.16 5.41
CA LYS A 151 8.34 14.28 5.10
C LYS A 151 6.96 13.80 4.68
N LEU A 152 5.93 14.53 5.09
CA LEU A 152 4.59 14.40 4.56
C LEU A 152 4.36 15.39 3.41
N ASN A 153 4.71 16.65 3.60
CA ASN A 153 4.59 17.71 2.62
C ASN A 153 5.89 17.87 1.82
N HIS A 154 5.81 17.71 0.50
CA HIS A 154 6.97 17.74 -0.40
C HIS A 154 7.33 19.13 -0.92
N ARG A 155 6.76 20.22 -0.36
CA ARG A 155 7.23 21.57 -0.70
C ARG A 155 8.69 21.76 -0.33
N GLY A 156 9.48 22.29 -1.27
CA GLY A 156 10.92 22.47 -1.12
C GLY A 156 11.71 21.15 -1.13
N SER A 157 11.11 20.03 -1.55
CA SER A 157 11.80 18.75 -1.65
C SER A 157 12.52 18.57 -2.97
N THR A 158 13.57 17.73 -2.94
CA THR A 158 14.32 17.33 -4.12
C THR A 158 14.55 15.83 -4.11
N HIS A 159 14.04 15.16 -5.13
CA HIS A 159 14.23 13.74 -5.41
C HIS A 159 14.89 13.60 -6.78
N MET A 160 16.20 13.32 -6.79
CA MET A 160 17.02 13.30 -8.00
C MET A 160 16.96 12.00 -8.77
N ASN A 161 16.66 10.91 -8.10
CA ASN A 161 16.61 9.58 -8.69
C ASN A 161 15.30 8.90 -8.27
N MET A 162 14.21 9.27 -8.95
CA MET A 162 12.92 8.60 -8.73
C MET A 162 12.92 7.30 -9.54
N GLU A 163 13.37 6.25 -8.92
CA GLU A 163 13.41 4.90 -9.44
C GLU A 163 13.12 3.90 -8.33
N GLN A 164 12.53 2.78 -8.69
CA GLN A 164 12.17 1.75 -7.73
C GLN A 164 13.42 1.06 -7.18
N ASN A 165 13.44 0.84 -5.87
CA ASN A 165 14.46 0.05 -5.19
C ASN A 165 13.91 -0.52 -3.87
N ASN A 166 14.69 -1.33 -3.17
CA ASN A 166 14.25 -2.11 -2.01
C ASN A 166 13.49 -1.31 -0.93
N THR A 167 13.85 -0.05 -0.67
CA THR A 167 13.22 0.74 0.42
C THR A 167 12.54 2.02 -0.05
N GLN A 168 12.51 2.24 -1.35
CA GLN A 168 11.90 3.42 -1.94
C GLN A 168 11.06 3.04 -3.16
N ASP A 169 9.81 3.52 -3.16
CA ASP A 169 8.87 3.30 -4.24
C ASP A 169 8.30 4.62 -4.69
N TYR A 170 8.78 5.09 -5.82
CA TYR A 170 8.31 6.34 -6.38
C TYR A 170 7.06 6.14 -7.22
N GLN A 171 6.01 6.82 -6.80
CA GLN A 171 4.79 6.97 -7.59
C GLN A 171 4.83 8.34 -8.25
N HIS A 172 4.69 8.39 -9.57
CA HIS A 172 4.69 9.66 -10.30
C HIS A 172 3.37 10.43 -10.14
N VAL A 173 2.83 10.43 -8.93
CA VAL A 173 1.55 11.04 -8.56
C VAL A 173 1.77 12.03 -7.43
N ILE A 174 1.23 13.23 -7.59
CA ILE A 174 1.15 14.24 -6.54
C ILE A 174 -0.26 14.77 -6.41
N GLN A 175 -0.59 15.27 -5.23
CA GLN A 175 -1.81 16.02 -5.00
C GLN A 175 -1.57 17.26 -4.14
N SER A 176 -2.39 18.27 -4.38
CA SER A 176 -2.40 19.54 -3.64
C SER A 176 -3.54 19.59 -2.65
N LEU A 177 -3.32 20.30 -1.54
CA LEU A 177 -4.37 20.64 -0.60
C LEU A 177 -5.55 21.39 -1.24
N LYS A 178 -5.40 22.01 -2.40
CA LYS A 178 -6.47 22.62 -3.18
C LYS A 178 -7.42 21.61 -3.84
N GLY A 179 -7.14 20.32 -3.70
CA GLY A 179 -7.94 19.22 -4.26
C GLY A 179 -7.73 18.99 -5.76
N TRP A 180 -6.53 19.22 -6.25
CA TRP A 180 -6.08 18.76 -7.57
C TRP A 180 -4.89 17.82 -7.45
N GLY A 181 -4.70 16.98 -8.46
CA GLY A 181 -3.55 16.08 -8.58
C GLY A 181 -2.98 16.06 -9.98
N ILE A 182 -1.75 15.57 -10.09
CA ILE A 182 -1.06 15.27 -11.34
C ILE A 182 -0.61 13.80 -11.29
N TYR A 183 -0.84 13.07 -12.36
CA TYR A 183 -0.11 11.88 -12.70
C TYR A 183 0.83 12.19 -13.87
N TRP A 184 2.15 12.02 -13.65
CA TRP A 184 3.21 12.17 -14.65
C TRP A 184 3.43 10.81 -15.34
N ASP A 185 2.95 10.68 -16.57
CA ASP A 185 2.95 9.41 -17.31
C ASP A 185 4.27 9.18 -18.04
N ASN A 186 5.26 8.79 -17.27
CA ASN A 186 6.57 8.39 -17.76
C ASN A 186 7.15 7.29 -16.85
N TYR A 187 7.77 6.26 -17.45
CA TYR A 187 8.24 5.07 -16.73
C TYR A 187 9.75 5.01 -16.56
N SER A 188 10.48 5.98 -17.11
CA SER A 188 11.92 6.08 -16.91
C SER A 188 12.26 6.70 -15.55
N ARG A 189 13.52 6.61 -15.15
CA ARG A 189 14.02 7.35 -13.99
C ARG A 189 13.67 8.82 -14.14
N SER A 190 13.07 9.36 -13.12
CA SER A 190 12.58 10.73 -13.11
C SER A 190 13.18 11.54 -11.96
N GLN A 191 12.90 12.84 -11.96
CA GLN A 191 13.27 13.77 -10.91
C GLN A 191 12.06 14.60 -10.51
N PHE A 192 11.94 14.86 -9.22
CA PHE A 192 11.03 15.86 -8.68
C PHE A 192 11.83 16.91 -7.93
N ILE A 193 11.64 18.18 -8.25
CA ILE A 193 12.32 19.30 -7.59
C ILE A 193 11.31 20.42 -7.40
N ASP A 194 11.08 20.84 -6.14
CA ASP A 194 10.34 22.05 -5.83
C ASP A 194 11.28 23.09 -5.22
N ASN A 195 11.46 24.23 -5.89
CA ASN A 195 12.32 25.31 -5.47
C ASN A 195 11.79 26.67 -5.97
N GLU A 196 12.58 27.73 -5.91
CA GLU A 196 12.20 29.07 -6.36
C GLU A 196 11.89 29.15 -7.86
N GLU A 197 12.42 28.24 -8.65
CA GLU A 197 12.10 28.14 -10.08
C GLU A 197 10.71 27.59 -10.33
N GLY A 198 10.15 26.85 -9.40
CA GLY A 198 8.86 26.17 -9.45
C GLY A 198 8.95 24.69 -9.13
N MET A 199 7.83 24.01 -9.22
CA MET A 199 7.73 22.57 -9.07
C MET A 199 8.01 21.87 -10.40
N LYS A 200 9.04 21.06 -10.46
CA LYS A 200 9.55 20.44 -11.68
C LYS A 200 9.46 18.91 -11.66
N PHE A 201 8.95 18.35 -12.74
CA PHE A 201 9.19 16.97 -13.11
C PHE A 201 10.15 16.91 -14.31
N SER A 202 11.07 15.95 -14.29
CA SER A 202 11.96 15.66 -15.41
C SER A 202 12.13 14.15 -15.54
N ALA A 203 12.04 13.62 -16.76
CA ALA A 203 12.25 12.20 -17.06
C ALA A 203 13.51 11.99 -17.88
N GLU A 204 14.21 10.90 -17.64
CA GLU A 204 15.46 10.58 -18.38
C GLU A 204 15.20 10.28 -19.85
N VAL A 205 14.08 9.58 -20.14
CA VAL A 205 13.69 9.17 -21.50
C VAL A 205 12.21 9.39 -21.70
N GLY A 206 11.85 10.13 -22.74
CA GLY A 206 10.48 10.32 -23.21
C GLY A 206 10.44 10.71 -24.67
N ASP A 207 9.36 10.40 -25.37
CA ASP A 207 9.11 10.86 -26.73
C ASP A 207 8.31 12.15 -26.75
N ASP A 208 7.67 12.45 -25.62
CA ASP A 208 6.82 13.61 -25.32
C ASP A 208 6.83 13.93 -23.84
N ILE A 209 6.10 14.95 -23.46
CA ILE A 209 5.68 15.25 -22.08
C ILE A 209 4.22 14.85 -22.00
N ASP A 210 3.91 13.87 -21.18
CA ASP A 210 2.57 13.33 -21.00
C ASP A 210 2.18 13.35 -19.51
N TYR A 211 1.05 14.01 -19.20
CA TYR A 211 0.55 14.02 -17.84
C TYR A 211 -0.96 14.20 -17.79
N TYR A 212 -1.54 13.77 -16.68
CA TYR A 212 -2.96 13.92 -16.39
C TYR A 212 -3.14 14.88 -15.22
N PHE A 213 -3.93 15.92 -15.45
CA PHE A 213 -4.45 16.78 -14.39
C PHE A 213 -5.79 16.23 -13.93
N MET A 214 -5.97 16.14 -12.61
CA MET A 214 -7.17 15.61 -11.96
C MET A 214 -7.70 16.65 -10.97
N TYR A 215 -9.00 16.89 -10.97
CA TYR A 215 -9.65 17.75 -9.98
C TYR A 215 -10.65 16.94 -9.17
N GLY A 216 -10.35 16.71 -7.88
CA GLY A 216 -11.24 16.03 -6.95
C GLY A 216 -11.91 16.95 -5.94
N GLY A 217 -11.41 18.18 -5.77
CA GLY A 217 -11.91 19.17 -4.80
C GLY A 217 -11.58 18.88 -3.34
N SER A 218 -10.98 17.74 -3.05
CA SER A 218 -10.47 17.27 -1.75
C SER A 218 -9.43 16.17 -1.98
N ALA A 219 -8.72 15.75 -0.94
CA ALA A 219 -7.76 14.64 -1.03
C ALA A 219 -8.44 13.31 -1.41
N ASP A 220 -9.58 12.98 -0.79
CA ASP A 220 -10.39 11.81 -1.20
C ASP A 220 -10.82 11.92 -2.67
N GLY A 221 -11.25 13.10 -3.08
CA GLY A 221 -11.67 13.34 -4.48
C GLY A 221 -10.53 13.16 -5.47
N VAL A 222 -9.30 13.54 -5.14
CA VAL A 222 -8.12 13.30 -6.00
C VAL A 222 -7.79 11.81 -6.07
N ASN A 223 -7.83 11.09 -4.95
CA ASN A 223 -7.67 9.64 -4.96
C ASN A 223 -8.71 8.95 -5.84
N ARG A 224 -9.98 9.37 -5.74
CA ARG A 224 -11.05 8.90 -6.62
C ARG A 224 -10.73 9.12 -8.09
N GLN A 225 -10.27 10.32 -8.47
CA GLN A 225 -9.90 10.58 -9.86
C GLN A 225 -8.69 9.76 -10.31
N MET A 226 -7.73 9.52 -9.44
CA MET A 226 -6.59 8.65 -9.75
C MET A 226 -7.03 7.20 -9.97
N ARG A 227 -7.95 6.68 -9.14
CA ARG A 227 -8.50 5.33 -9.30
C ARG A 227 -9.41 5.23 -10.53
N ASN A 228 -10.25 6.22 -10.79
CA ASN A 228 -11.00 6.31 -12.05
C ASN A 228 -10.06 6.22 -13.27
N LEU A 229 -8.90 6.85 -13.21
CA LEU A 229 -7.92 6.86 -14.28
C LEU A 229 -7.18 5.53 -14.42
N SER A 230 -6.86 4.88 -13.30
CA SER A 230 -5.90 3.75 -13.25
C SER A 230 -6.47 2.43 -12.74
N GLY A 231 -7.74 2.37 -12.40
CA GLY A 231 -8.46 1.18 -11.95
C GLY A 231 -8.79 1.16 -10.46
N ASP A 232 -9.89 0.50 -10.14
CA ASP A 232 -10.47 0.41 -8.79
C ASP A 232 -9.65 -0.52 -7.88
N VAL A 233 -9.87 -0.40 -6.58
CA VAL A 233 -9.24 -1.24 -5.56
C VAL A 233 -10.13 -2.48 -5.31
N PRO A 234 -9.68 -3.70 -5.60
CA PRO A 234 -10.41 -4.90 -5.21
C PRO A 234 -10.36 -5.08 -3.69
N MET A 235 -11.41 -5.69 -3.14
CA MET A 235 -11.48 -5.99 -1.72
C MET A 235 -10.58 -7.18 -1.37
N PHE A 236 -9.77 -7.04 -0.34
CA PHE A 236 -8.99 -8.15 0.20
C PHE A 236 -9.87 -9.17 0.92
N PRO A 237 -9.43 -10.44 1.05
CA PRO A 237 -10.06 -11.40 1.93
C PRO A 237 -10.14 -10.90 3.38
N LEU A 238 -11.14 -11.31 4.14
CA LEU A 238 -11.31 -10.91 5.53
C LEU A 238 -10.09 -11.27 6.40
N TRP A 239 -9.55 -12.47 6.22
CA TRP A 239 -8.40 -12.99 6.96
C TRP A 239 -7.11 -12.19 6.72
N THR A 240 -6.99 -11.43 5.64
CA THR A 240 -5.86 -10.53 5.37
C THR A 240 -5.71 -9.46 6.45
N PHE A 241 -6.82 -9.03 7.04
CA PHE A 241 -6.85 -7.98 8.06
C PHE A 241 -6.53 -8.46 9.47
N GLY A 242 -6.38 -9.77 9.70
CA GLY A 242 -5.89 -10.33 10.96
C GLY A 242 -4.38 -10.17 11.13
N TYR A 243 -3.79 -10.98 12.01
CA TYR A 243 -2.36 -10.96 12.30
C TYR A 243 -1.61 -12.00 11.45
N TRP A 244 -0.48 -11.54 10.88
CA TRP A 244 0.42 -12.36 10.07
C TRP A 244 1.78 -12.50 10.74
N GLN A 245 2.24 -13.75 10.91
CA GLN A 245 3.57 -14.03 11.43
C GLN A 245 4.50 -14.44 10.30
N CYS A 246 5.64 -13.79 10.23
CA CYS A 246 6.71 -14.10 9.31
C CYS A 246 8.07 -13.96 10.02
N ARG A 247 9.06 -14.50 9.39
CA ARG A 247 10.48 -14.34 9.72
C ARG A 247 11.32 -14.60 8.47
N GLU A 248 12.41 -13.94 8.32
CA GLU A 248 13.46 -14.31 7.38
C GLU A 248 14.39 -15.29 8.10
N ARG A 249 14.23 -16.59 7.95
CA ARG A 249 13.13 -17.39 7.37
C ARG A 249 12.91 -18.65 8.18
N TYR A 250 11.80 -19.33 8.05
CA TYR A 250 11.64 -20.69 8.54
C TYR A 250 12.44 -21.63 7.65
N LYS A 251 13.13 -22.61 8.26
CA LYS A 251 14.10 -23.47 7.57
C LYS A 251 13.58 -24.88 7.33
N SER A 252 12.42 -25.19 7.85
CA SER A 252 11.76 -26.49 7.70
C SER A 252 10.26 -26.38 7.88
N VAL A 253 9.55 -27.39 7.40
CA VAL A 253 8.12 -27.59 7.64
C VAL A 253 7.80 -27.58 9.14
N ASP A 254 8.59 -28.29 9.94
CA ASP A 254 8.36 -28.40 11.39
C ASP A 254 8.49 -27.04 12.09
N GLU A 255 9.51 -26.24 11.73
CA GLU A 255 9.74 -24.92 12.32
C GLU A 255 8.57 -23.97 12.02
N LEU A 256 8.03 -24.00 10.80
CA LEU A 256 6.86 -23.19 10.43
C LEU A 256 5.61 -23.64 11.19
N LEU A 257 5.34 -24.95 11.20
CA LEU A 257 4.14 -25.50 11.86
C LEU A 257 4.18 -25.36 13.38
N GLU A 258 5.36 -25.34 14.00
CA GLU A 258 5.52 -25.08 15.43
C GLU A 258 4.90 -23.72 15.79
N VAL A 259 5.15 -22.68 14.98
CA VAL A 259 4.61 -21.34 15.20
C VAL A 259 3.08 -21.35 15.16
N VAL A 260 2.49 -21.90 14.12
CA VAL A 260 1.03 -21.95 13.96
C VAL A 260 0.38 -22.71 15.13
N ARG A 261 0.91 -23.86 15.48
CA ARG A 261 0.43 -24.70 16.58
C ARG A 261 0.59 -24.02 17.94
N TRP A 262 1.70 -23.29 18.11
CA TRP A 262 1.93 -22.53 19.35
C TRP A 262 0.85 -21.43 19.54
N HIS A 263 0.53 -20.68 18.49
CA HIS A 263 -0.51 -19.64 18.54
C HIS A 263 -1.86 -20.24 18.98
N ARG A 264 -2.28 -21.34 18.37
CA ARG A 264 -3.52 -22.03 18.73
C ARG A 264 -3.52 -22.57 20.16
N ALA A 265 -2.44 -23.24 20.56
CA ALA A 265 -2.30 -23.82 21.90
C ALA A 265 -2.30 -22.77 23.03
N ASN A 266 -1.84 -21.55 22.75
CA ASN A 266 -1.75 -20.47 23.72
C ASN A 266 -2.87 -19.43 23.60
N ASN A 267 -3.84 -19.64 22.73
CA ASN A 267 -4.94 -18.72 22.47
C ASN A 267 -4.47 -17.31 22.09
N VAL A 268 -3.41 -17.17 21.31
CA VAL A 268 -2.94 -15.93 20.69
C VAL A 268 -3.42 -15.90 19.24
N PRO A 269 -4.21 -14.92 18.83
CA PRO A 269 -4.77 -14.91 17.49
C PRO A 269 -3.72 -14.90 16.38
N LEU A 270 -4.05 -15.57 15.26
CA LEU A 270 -3.23 -15.63 14.06
C LEU A 270 -4.11 -15.97 12.85
N ASP A 271 -4.03 -15.22 11.78
CA ASP A 271 -4.66 -15.58 10.50
C ASP A 271 -3.69 -16.17 9.50
N GLY A 272 -2.46 -15.68 9.46
CA GLY A 272 -1.54 -16.14 8.44
C GLY A 272 -0.12 -16.39 8.90
N ILE A 273 0.52 -17.34 8.23
CA ILE A 273 1.95 -17.62 8.33
C ILE A 273 2.59 -17.45 6.96
N ILE A 274 3.79 -16.91 6.91
CA ILE A 274 4.49 -16.64 5.67
C ILE A 274 5.74 -17.50 5.59
N GLN A 275 5.85 -18.30 4.52
CA GLN A 275 7.06 -18.98 4.14
C GLN A 275 7.87 -18.09 3.21
N ASP A 276 8.99 -17.62 3.70
CA ASP A 276 9.99 -16.90 2.92
C ASP A 276 10.83 -17.86 2.07
N TRP A 277 11.86 -17.35 1.39
CA TRP A 277 12.71 -18.06 0.44
C TRP A 277 13.34 -19.37 0.99
N GLN A 278 14.08 -20.09 0.14
CA GLN A 278 14.84 -21.30 0.40
C GLN A 278 14.03 -22.62 0.41
N TYR A 279 12.72 -22.64 0.38
CA TYR A 279 11.95 -23.87 0.22
C TYR A 279 12.25 -24.60 -1.10
N TRP A 280 12.81 -23.89 -2.08
CA TRP A 280 13.28 -24.40 -3.38
C TRP A 280 14.71 -24.99 -3.36
N GLY A 281 15.40 -25.02 -2.24
CA GLY A 281 16.70 -25.66 -2.09
C GLY A 281 17.89 -24.70 -2.21
N SER A 282 18.53 -24.66 -3.38
CA SER A 282 19.77 -23.92 -3.60
C SER A 282 19.57 -22.60 -4.40
N ASN A 283 20.65 -21.82 -4.53
CA ASN A 283 20.65 -20.65 -5.39
C ASN A 283 20.54 -21.04 -6.88
N TYR A 284 20.98 -22.22 -7.28
CA TYR A 284 20.80 -22.72 -8.67
C TYR A 284 19.34 -23.04 -8.99
N THR A 285 18.55 -23.37 -7.96
CA THR A 285 17.11 -23.59 -8.05
C THR A 285 16.30 -22.41 -7.50
N TRP A 286 16.91 -21.25 -7.40
CA TRP A 286 16.27 -20.02 -6.90
C TRP A 286 14.93 -19.78 -7.57
N ASN A 287 13.88 -19.59 -6.76
CA ASN A 287 12.51 -19.38 -7.22
C ASN A 287 11.99 -20.50 -8.15
N ALA A 288 12.28 -21.76 -7.84
CA ALA A 288 11.82 -22.90 -8.65
C ALA A 288 10.29 -23.07 -8.64
N MET A 289 9.60 -22.36 -7.76
CA MET A 289 8.13 -22.47 -7.56
C MET A 289 7.68 -23.89 -7.22
N ASP A 290 8.50 -24.58 -6.43
CA ASP A 290 8.28 -25.96 -5.97
C ASP A 290 9.08 -26.24 -4.69
N PHE A 291 8.65 -27.20 -3.90
CA PHE A 291 9.35 -27.64 -2.68
C PHE A 291 10.49 -28.60 -3.03
N LEU A 292 11.68 -28.06 -3.26
CA LEU A 292 12.85 -28.83 -3.66
C LEU A 292 13.88 -29.03 -2.54
N ALA A 293 13.77 -28.30 -1.44
CA ALA A 293 14.63 -28.51 -0.28
C ALA A 293 14.21 -29.76 0.51
N ASP A 294 15.17 -30.56 0.95
CA ASP A 294 14.90 -31.78 1.74
C ASP A 294 14.06 -31.50 3.00
N THR A 295 14.26 -30.33 3.63
CA THR A 295 13.51 -29.89 4.81
C THR A 295 12.06 -29.49 4.51
N TYR A 296 11.70 -29.42 3.24
CA TYR A 296 10.36 -29.14 2.71
C TYR A 296 9.80 -30.29 1.87
N ALA A 297 10.36 -31.49 1.98
CA ALA A 297 9.87 -32.65 1.23
C ALA A 297 8.36 -32.93 1.43
N ASN A 298 7.81 -32.51 2.56
CA ASN A 298 6.40 -32.60 2.90
C ASN A 298 5.69 -31.22 2.80
N GLY A 299 6.09 -30.37 1.87
CA GLY A 299 5.57 -28.99 1.75
C GLY A 299 4.05 -28.93 1.55
N THR A 300 3.47 -29.82 0.73
CA THR A 300 2.01 -29.90 0.56
C THR A 300 1.29 -30.31 1.85
N TRP A 301 1.83 -31.26 2.60
CA TRP A 301 1.29 -31.60 3.92
C TRP A 301 1.38 -30.41 4.90
N MET A 302 2.42 -29.60 4.81
CA MET A 302 2.55 -28.38 5.62
C MET A 302 1.37 -27.43 5.36
N ILE A 303 1.01 -27.22 4.09
CA ILE A 303 -0.13 -26.37 3.71
C ILE A 303 -1.41 -26.91 4.32
N ASP A 304 -1.69 -28.22 4.16
CA ASP A 304 -2.84 -28.88 4.77
C ASP A 304 -2.90 -28.71 6.30
N GLU A 305 -1.75 -28.77 6.97
CA GLU A 305 -1.66 -28.57 8.42
C GLU A 305 -1.91 -27.12 8.84
N VAL A 306 -1.43 -26.14 8.06
CA VAL A 306 -1.75 -24.73 8.28
C VAL A 306 -3.27 -24.53 8.20
N HIS A 307 -3.90 -25.02 7.14
CA HIS A 307 -5.36 -24.92 6.95
C HIS A 307 -6.14 -25.65 8.05
N ARG A 308 -5.72 -26.84 8.48
CA ARG A 308 -6.35 -27.56 9.61
C ARG A 308 -6.28 -26.80 10.93
N ASN A 309 -5.33 -25.90 11.06
CA ASN A 309 -5.25 -24.98 12.19
C ASN A 309 -6.00 -23.67 11.96
N ASN A 310 -6.89 -23.58 10.96
CA ASN A 310 -7.62 -22.38 10.57
C ASN A 310 -6.69 -21.18 10.39
N ALA A 311 -5.59 -21.36 9.69
CA ALA A 311 -4.66 -20.33 9.30
C ALA A 311 -4.41 -20.38 7.79
N HIS A 312 -3.94 -19.30 7.22
CA HIS A 312 -3.62 -19.16 5.81
C HIS A 312 -2.12 -19.13 5.59
N ILE A 313 -1.67 -19.56 4.41
CA ILE A 313 -0.26 -19.54 4.05
C ILE A 313 0.02 -18.64 2.88
N MET A 314 0.96 -17.72 3.07
CA MET A 314 1.59 -16.94 2.00
C MET A 314 2.97 -17.51 1.72
N ILE A 315 3.38 -17.54 0.44
CA ILE A 315 4.70 -18.03 0.06
C ILE A 315 5.46 -16.99 -0.76
N SER A 316 6.77 -16.92 -0.54
CA SER A 316 7.65 -16.02 -1.27
C SER A 316 7.89 -16.50 -2.71
N ILE A 317 7.67 -15.61 -3.66
CA ILE A 317 8.02 -15.77 -5.08
C ILE A 317 8.79 -14.55 -5.55
N TRP A 318 9.73 -14.75 -6.48
CA TRP A 318 10.68 -13.72 -6.86
C TRP A 318 10.58 -13.33 -8.34
N ALA A 319 11.11 -12.16 -8.67
CA ALA A 319 11.24 -11.71 -10.06
C ALA A 319 12.50 -12.27 -10.77
N SER A 320 13.25 -13.15 -10.11
CA SER A 320 14.49 -13.73 -10.62
C SER A 320 14.49 -15.25 -10.49
N PHE A 321 15.27 -15.92 -11.35
CA PHE A 321 15.31 -17.37 -11.41
C PHE A 321 16.74 -17.90 -11.45
N GLY A 322 16.96 -19.02 -10.74
CA GLY A 322 18.20 -19.79 -10.80
C GLY A 322 18.31 -20.63 -12.07
N PRO A 323 19.53 -20.87 -12.57
CA PRO A 323 19.77 -21.47 -13.89
C PRO A 323 19.32 -22.93 -14.05
N GLN A 324 19.01 -23.62 -12.96
CA GLN A 324 18.53 -25.00 -13.00
C GLN A 324 16.99 -25.09 -13.03
N THR A 325 16.29 -23.98 -12.81
CA THR A 325 14.82 -23.97 -12.80
C THR A 325 14.25 -24.19 -14.20
N LYS A 326 13.01 -24.67 -14.27
CA LYS A 326 12.28 -24.82 -15.52
C LYS A 326 12.02 -23.44 -16.16
N ALA A 327 11.56 -22.49 -15.35
CA ALA A 327 11.27 -21.13 -15.79
C ALA A 327 12.49 -20.45 -16.41
N PHE A 328 13.68 -20.55 -15.78
CA PHE A 328 14.90 -19.97 -16.34
C PHE A 328 15.22 -20.52 -17.74
N LYS A 329 15.14 -21.83 -17.92
CA LYS A 329 15.46 -22.47 -19.20
C LYS A 329 14.52 -22.01 -20.31
N GLU A 330 13.21 -21.96 -20.04
CA GLU A 330 12.21 -21.49 -20.99
C GLU A 330 12.40 -20.00 -21.31
N LEU A 331 12.65 -19.16 -20.30
CA LEU A 331 12.88 -17.72 -20.48
C LEU A 331 14.18 -17.44 -21.27
N ALA A 332 15.24 -18.19 -20.98
CA ALA A 332 16.53 -18.01 -21.65
C ALA A 332 16.52 -18.44 -23.13
N GLU A 333 15.71 -19.45 -23.49
CA GLU A 333 15.54 -19.88 -24.89
C GLU A 333 14.98 -18.76 -25.80
N ASP A 334 14.18 -17.85 -25.20
CA ASP A 334 13.51 -16.76 -25.91
C ASP A 334 14.15 -15.39 -25.64
N ASP A 335 15.33 -15.32 -25.01
CA ASP A 335 16.03 -14.09 -24.62
C ASP A 335 15.17 -13.12 -23.79
N LEU A 336 14.44 -13.67 -22.80
CA LEU A 336 13.50 -12.97 -21.93
C LEU A 336 14.05 -12.75 -20.51
N MET A 337 15.35 -12.57 -20.38
CA MET A 337 16.03 -12.35 -19.11
C MET A 337 17.06 -11.23 -19.22
N TYR A 338 17.16 -10.45 -18.16
CA TYR A 338 18.15 -9.39 -18.06
C TYR A 338 19.53 -9.91 -17.66
N ASP A 339 20.56 -9.28 -18.16
CA ASP A 339 21.96 -9.62 -17.90
C ASP A 339 22.62 -8.57 -16.96
N PHE A 340 22.01 -8.34 -15.82
CA PHE A 340 22.56 -7.50 -14.76
C PHE A 340 22.57 -8.23 -13.42
N GLN A 341 23.35 -7.72 -12.48
CA GLN A 341 23.43 -8.30 -11.15
C GLN A 341 22.14 -8.12 -10.38
N THR A 342 21.65 -9.22 -9.80
CA THR A 342 20.50 -9.25 -8.89
C THR A 342 20.80 -10.17 -7.72
N TRP A 343 19.94 -10.19 -6.72
CA TRP A 343 20.02 -11.11 -5.61
C TRP A 343 19.52 -12.52 -6.01
N PRO A 344 20.16 -13.62 -5.62
CA PRO A 344 21.38 -13.78 -4.80
C PRO A 344 22.67 -13.88 -5.63
N GLN A 345 22.74 -13.19 -6.73
CA GLN A 345 23.92 -13.22 -7.57
C GLN A 345 25.13 -12.62 -6.87
N SER A 346 26.29 -13.09 -7.26
CA SER A 346 27.56 -12.73 -6.76
C SER A 346 27.93 -11.25 -6.78
N GLY A 347 28.83 -10.86 -5.91
CA GLY A 347 29.51 -9.59 -5.90
C GLY A 347 29.08 -8.65 -4.77
N ILE A 348 27.99 -8.93 -4.07
CA ILE A 348 27.53 -8.10 -2.98
C ILE A 348 28.04 -8.63 -1.64
N SER A 349 27.81 -9.88 -1.38
CA SER A 349 28.37 -10.57 -0.22
C SER A 349 28.73 -11.98 -0.58
N ALA A 350 29.97 -12.33 -0.28
CA ALA A 350 30.40 -13.71 -0.38
C ALA A 350 29.68 -14.63 0.63
N PHE A 351 28.85 -14.09 1.51
CA PHE A 351 28.33 -14.80 2.69
C PHE A 351 26.81 -14.74 2.84
N TRP A 352 26.13 -14.05 1.92
CA TRP A 352 24.70 -13.99 1.96
C TRP A 352 24.06 -14.18 0.56
N PRO A 353 23.06 -15.08 0.41
CA PRO A 353 22.71 -16.14 1.36
C PRO A 353 23.90 -17.05 1.67
N PRO A 354 23.81 -17.92 2.70
CA PRO A 354 24.95 -18.79 3.04
C PRO A 354 25.50 -19.45 1.80
N ARG A 355 26.80 -19.29 1.57
CA ARG A 355 27.45 -19.72 0.34
C ARG A 355 27.39 -21.22 0.19
N MET A 356 26.60 -21.65 -0.74
CA MET A 356 26.60 -23.01 -1.21
C MET A 356 26.95 -23.08 -2.70
N ASP A 357 26.62 -22.01 -3.43
CA ASP A 357 26.68 -21.98 -4.88
C ASP A 357 26.92 -20.54 -5.40
N TYR A 358 28.16 -20.20 -5.57
CA TYR A 358 28.64 -18.90 -6.05
C TYR A 358 29.58 -19.06 -7.25
N PRO A 359 29.43 -18.31 -8.34
CA PRO A 359 28.30 -17.43 -8.65
C PRO A 359 27.00 -18.21 -8.89
N SER A 360 25.88 -17.66 -8.47
CA SER A 360 24.59 -18.34 -8.57
C SER A 360 24.06 -18.46 -9.99
N GLY A 361 24.37 -17.51 -10.85
CA GLY A 361 23.82 -17.41 -12.19
C GLY A 361 22.35 -17.00 -12.24
N VAL A 362 21.80 -16.55 -11.12
CA VAL A 362 20.41 -16.02 -11.05
C VAL A 362 20.24 -14.81 -11.95
N ARG A 363 19.14 -14.73 -12.69
CA ARG A 363 18.79 -13.63 -13.59
C ARG A 363 17.33 -13.23 -13.42
N VAL A 364 17.07 -11.94 -13.60
CA VAL A 364 15.72 -11.36 -13.61
C VAL A 364 15.03 -11.64 -14.94
N TYR A 365 13.74 -11.96 -14.90
CA TYR A 365 12.94 -12.14 -16.10
C TYR A 365 12.41 -10.80 -16.64
N ASP A 366 12.10 -10.72 -17.94
CA ASP A 366 11.50 -9.54 -18.55
C ASP A 366 9.98 -9.49 -18.31
N ALA A 367 9.56 -9.00 -17.15
CA ALA A 367 8.14 -8.86 -16.80
C ALA A 367 7.35 -7.95 -17.77
N LEU A 368 8.03 -7.11 -18.54
CA LEU A 368 7.37 -6.25 -19.54
C LEU A 368 6.94 -7.04 -20.79
N SER A 369 7.52 -8.22 -20.99
CA SER A 369 7.11 -9.16 -22.05
C SER A 369 5.91 -10.01 -21.63
N GLN A 370 4.83 -9.98 -22.40
CA GLN A 370 3.67 -10.86 -22.15
C GLN A 370 4.08 -12.34 -22.12
N LYS A 371 4.93 -12.75 -23.09
CA LYS A 371 5.43 -14.12 -23.15
C LYS A 371 6.19 -14.53 -21.88
N ALA A 372 6.96 -13.62 -21.31
CA ALA A 372 7.68 -13.91 -20.05
C ALA A 372 6.74 -14.04 -18.87
N ARG A 373 5.68 -13.21 -18.78
CA ARG A 373 4.64 -13.37 -17.77
C ARG A 373 3.87 -14.68 -17.92
N ASP A 374 3.60 -15.12 -19.15
CA ASP A 374 2.95 -16.41 -19.42
C ASP A 374 3.80 -17.61 -18.96
N ILE A 375 5.11 -17.54 -19.18
CA ILE A 375 6.07 -18.54 -18.68
C ILE A 375 6.13 -18.50 -17.15
N TYR A 376 6.15 -17.32 -16.55
CA TYR A 376 6.10 -17.15 -15.10
C TYR A 376 4.86 -17.83 -14.51
N TRP A 377 3.69 -17.51 -15.04
CA TRP A 377 2.42 -18.09 -14.62
C TRP A 377 2.39 -19.62 -14.77
N LYS A 378 2.83 -20.14 -15.90
CA LYS A 378 2.89 -21.57 -16.16
C LYS A 378 3.66 -22.33 -15.06
N ASN A 379 4.75 -21.76 -14.56
CA ASN A 379 5.55 -22.35 -13.50
C ASN A 379 4.92 -22.10 -12.11
N LEU A 380 4.35 -20.92 -11.87
CA LEU A 380 3.66 -20.57 -10.63
C LEU A 380 2.46 -21.49 -10.34
N LYS A 381 1.80 -21.97 -11.40
CA LYS A 381 0.63 -22.86 -11.29
C LYS A 381 0.90 -24.10 -10.43
N THR A 382 2.13 -24.54 -10.30
CA THR A 382 2.51 -25.62 -9.38
C THR A 382 2.18 -25.28 -7.92
N LEU A 383 2.53 -24.08 -7.48
CA LEU A 383 2.23 -23.60 -6.12
C LEU A 383 0.74 -23.29 -5.93
N VAL A 384 0.08 -22.80 -6.99
CA VAL A 384 -1.38 -22.60 -6.98
C VAL A 384 -2.10 -23.93 -6.77
N ASP A 385 -1.67 -24.99 -7.46
CA ASP A 385 -2.22 -26.33 -7.33
C ASP A 385 -1.95 -26.99 -5.98
N TYR A 386 -0.98 -26.46 -5.21
CA TYR A 386 -0.73 -26.86 -3.83
C TYR A 386 -1.63 -26.13 -2.81
N ASP A 387 -2.53 -25.28 -3.27
CA ASP A 387 -3.51 -24.54 -2.45
C ASP A 387 -2.90 -23.45 -1.56
N ILE A 388 -1.88 -22.75 -2.06
CA ILE A 388 -1.34 -21.53 -1.43
C ILE A 388 -2.41 -20.43 -1.47
N ASP A 389 -2.57 -19.69 -0.37
CA ASP A 389 -3.63 -18.67 -0.22
C ASP A 389 -3.19 -17.28 -0.68
N ALA A 390 -1.91 -16.93 -0.53
CA ALA A 390 -1.40 -15.60 -0.82
C ALA A 390 0.05 -15.61 -1.33
N TRP A 391 0.45 -14.52 -1.96
CA TRP A 391 1.70 -14.43 -2.71
C TRP A 391 2.57 -13.28 -2.20
N TRP A 392 3.79 -13.60 -1.78
CA TRP A 392 4.78 -12.61 -1.45
C TRP A 392 5.73 -12.44 -2.63
N MET A 393 5.48 -11.40 -3.42
CA MET A 393 6.29 -11.04 -4.58
C MET A 393 7.47 -10.17 -4.14
N ASP A 394 8.55 -10.83 -3.78
CA ASP A 394 9.78 -10.17 -3.37
C ASP A 394 10.63 -9.78 -4.60
N SER A 395 11.53 -8.83 -4.40
CA SER A 395 12.46 -8.36 -5.44
C SER A 395 11.78 -7.86 -6.73
N THR A 396 10.62 -7.22 -6.60
CA THR A 396 9.93 -6.61 -7.74
C THR A 396 10.50 -5.24 -8.16
N ASP A 397 11.53 -4.73 -7.48
CA ASP A 397 12.32 -3.54 -7.86
C ASP A 397 13.47 -3.74 -8.86
N PRO A 398 13.92 -4.82 -9.34
CA PRO A 398 14.26 -6.22 -9.08
C PRO A 398 15.68 -6.44 -8.49
N ASP A 399 16.06 -5.76 -7.43
CA ASP A 399 17.39 -5.82 -6.82
C ASP A 399 18.53 -5.53 -7.82
N PHE A 400 18.46 -4.40 -8.47
CA PHE A 400 19.42 -4.00 -9.49
C PHE A 400 20.70 -3.47 -8.86
N PHE A 401 21.68 -4.36 -8.71
CA PHE A 401 22.93 -4.04 -8.03
C PHE A 401 24.04 -3.58 -8.97
N ASN A 402 24.86 -2.64 -8.48
CA ASN A 402 26.02 -2.11 -9.18
C ASN A 402 25.72 -1.75 -10.65
N PRO A 403 24.68 -0.95 -10.94
CA PRO A 403 24.28 -0.68 -12.30
C PRO A 403 25.38 0.04 -13.07
N GLN A 404 25.71 -0.51 -14.24
CA GLN A 404 26.50 0.20 -15.26
C GLN A 404 25.53 0.89 -16.21
N ASP A 405 25.92 2.00 -16.84
CA ASP A 405 25.04 2.72 -17.74
C ASP A 405 24.53 1.84 -18.91
N SER A 406 25.36 0.92 -19.40
CA SER A 406 24.99 -0.06 -20.42
C SER A 406 23.89 -1.03 -19.99
N HIS A 407 23.73 -1.31 -18.71
CA HIS A 407 22.66 -2.19 -18.23
C HIS A 407 21.28 -1.57 -18.42
N TYR A 408 21.18 -0.24 -18.40
CA TYR A 408 19.93 0.44 -18.69
C TYR A 408 19.49 0.35 -20.15
N ASP A 409 20.44 0.02 -21.05
CA ASP A 409 20.18 -0.12 -22.49
C ASP A 409 19.70 -1.53 -22.87
N HIS A 410 19.61 -2.50 -21.93
CA HIS A 410 19.03 -3.79 -22.19
C HIS A 410 17.62 -3.66 -22.76
N LYS A 411 17.29 -4.54 -23.69
CA LYS A 411 15.93 -4.66 -24.21
C LYS A 411 14.97 -5.05 -23.06
N ALA A 412 13.86 -4.35 -22.97
CA ALA A 412 12.83 -4.57 -21.98
C ALA A 412 11.46 -4.36 -22.66
N GLY A 413 10.68 -5.44 -22.78
CA GLY A 413 9.46 -5.41 -23.55
C GLY A 413 9.67 -4.96 -25.00
N ASP A 414 9.05 -3.86 -25.38
CA ASP A 414 9.19 -3.23 -26.70
C ASP A 414 10.16 -2.03 -26.74
N GLY A 415 10.91 -1.79 -25.66
CA GLY A 415 11.87 -0.70 -25.53
C GLY A 415 13.12 -1.10 -24.77
N THR A 416 13.60 -0.24 -23.89
CA THR A 416 14.77 -0.44 -23.06
C THR A 416 14.42 -0.47 -21.57
N TRP A 417 15.27 -1.09 -20.74
CA TRP A 417 15.18 -1.00 -19.29
C TRP A 417 15.21 0.45 -18.82
N ARG A 418 16.02 1.31 -19.46
CA ARG A 418 16.06 2.75 -19.18
C ARG A 418 14.69 3.42 -19.30
N ARG A 419 13.92 3.01 -20.30
CA ARG A 419 12.60 3.58 -20.59
C ARG A 419 11.51 3.09 -19.65
N TYR A 420 11.58 1.82 -19.17
CA TYR A 420 10.45 1.13 -18.54
C TYR A 420 10.70 0.66 -17.11
N ARG A 421 11.87 0.89 -16.54
CA ARG A 421 12.23 0.30 -15.25
C ARG A 421 11.23 0.56 -14.13
N ASN A 422 10.64 1.76 -14.04
CA ASN A 422 9.74 2.11 -12.94
C ASN A 422 8.40 1.38 -13.02
N VAL A 423 7.98 0.91 -14.17
CA VAL A 423 6.74 0.16 -14.34
C VAL A 423 6.92 -1.36 -14.21
N PHE A 424 8.15 -1.83 -14.04
CA PHE A 424 8.45 -3.26 -13.87
C PHE A 424 7.67 -3.92 -12.73
N PRO A 425 7.54 -3.32 -11.51
CA PRO A 425 6.73 -3.91 -10.43
C PRO A 425 5.27 -4.09 -10.85
N LEU A 426 4.69 -3.08 -11.48
CA LEU A 426 3.31 -3.13 -11.97
C LEU A 426 3.12 -4.26 -12.98
N ALA A 427 4.05 -4.40 -13.94
CA ALA A 427 4.02 -5.47 -14.95
C ALA A 427 4.17 -6.85 -14.32
N SER A 428 5.07 -6.99 -13.34
CA SER A 428 5.30 -8.23 -12.62
C SER A 428 4.05 -8.67 -11.84
N VAL A 429 3.47 -7.77 -11.06
CA VAL A 429 2.27 -8.03 -10.26
C VAL A 429 1.07 -8.32 -11.15
N SER A 430 0.89 -7.58 -12.26
CA SER A 430 -0.22 -7.82 -13.18
C SER A 430 -0.21 -9.24 -13.75
N GLY A 431 0.97 -9.76 -14.10
CA GLY A 431 1.11 -11.12 -14.63
C GLY A 431 0.68 -12.21 -13.67
N VAL A 432 0.79 -11.96 -12.36
CA VAL A 432 0.31 -12.89 -11.32
C VAL A 432 -1.17 -12.68 -11.06
N TYR A 433 -1.60 -11.44 -10.83
CA TYR A 433 -2.99 -11.14 -10.49
C TYR A 433 -3.97 -11.53 -11.58
N ASP A 434 -3.73 -11.12 -12.83
CA ASP A 434 -4.66 -11.36 -13.94
C ASP A 434 -4.86 -12.85 -14.18
N ASN A 435 -3.81 -13.64 -14.06
CA ASN A 435 -3.88 -15.09 -14.21
C ASN A 435 -4.57 -15.77 -13.02
N LEU A 436 -4.32 -15.36 -11.78
CA LEU A 436 -5.04 -15.87 -10.61
C LEU A 436 -6.54 -15.56 -10.70
N ARG A 437 -6.91 -14.36 -11.11
CA ARG A 437 -8.30 -13.97 -11.33
C ARG A 437 -8.97 -14.79 -12.43
N ALA A 438 -8.25 -15.11 -13.50
CA ALA A 438 -8.75 -15.94 -14.58
C ALA A 438 -8.87 -17.42 -14.17
N ASP A 439 -8.02 -17.89 -13.26
CA ASP A 439 -8.01 -19.28 -12.80
C ASP A 439 -9.16 -19.58 -11.83
N SER A 440 -9.50 -18.64 -10.92
CA SER A 440 -10.55 -18.84 -9.92
C SER A 440 -11.24 -17.53 -9.49
N GLU A 441 -12.54 -17.61 -9.25
CA GLU A 441 -13.34 -16.58 -8.57
C GLU A 441 -13.64 -16.93 -7.10
N GLU A 442 -13.22 -18.11 -6.63
CA GLU A 442 -13.54 -18.62 -5.30
C GLU A 442 -12.60 -18.07 -4.20
N LYS A 443 -11.41 -17.59 -4.59
CA LYS A 443 -10.44 -16.98 -3.68
C LYS A 443 -10.08 -15.59 -4.17
N ARG A 444 -10.18 -14.57 -3.30
CA ARG A 444 -9.65 -13.23 -3.57
C ARG A 444 -8.14 -13.27 -3.58
N VAL A 445 -7.57 -12.64 -4.58
CA VAL A 445 -6.12 -12.54 -4.71
C VAL A 445 -5.59 -11.58 -3.63
N PHE A 446 -4.64 -12.06 -2.85
CA PHE A 446 -3.82 -11.24 -1.97
C PHE A 446 -2.35 -11.38 -2.35
N ILE A 447 -1.79 -10.29 -2.83
CA ILE A 447 -0.38 -10.15 -3.15
C ILE A 447 0.24 -9.15 -2.17
N MET A 448 1.39 -9.49 -1.61
CA MET A 448 2.27 -8.54 -0.95
C MET A 448 3.52 -8.38 -1.81
N THR A 449 3.88 -7.17 -2.15
CA THR A 449 4.97 -6.88 -3.06
C THR A 449 5.95 -5.87 -2.48
N ARG A 450 7.25 -6.02 -2.79
CA ARG A 450 8.27 -5.11 -2.28
C ARG A 450 8.32 -3.78 -3.00
N SER A 451 7.87 -3.74 -4.23
CA SER A 451 7.86 -2.53 -5.03
C SER A 451 6.54 -2.33 -5.74
N ALA A 452 6.26 -1.07 -6.08
CA ALA A 452 5.01 -0.65 -6.68
C ALA A 452 5.21 0.47 -7.69
N PHE A 453 4.25 0.64 -8.58
CA PHE A 453 4.10 1.84 -9.39
C PHE A 453 2.63 2.27 -9.43
N ALA A 454 2.37 3.51 -9.87
CA ALA A 454 1.02 4.05 -9.99
C ALA A 454 0.09 3.08 -10.72
N GLY A 455 -1.13 2.91 -10.23
CA GLY A 455 -2.10 1.96 -10.78
C GLY A 455 -2.04 0.55 -10.19
N GLN A 456 -1.11 0.26 -9.28
CA GLN A 456 -0.97 -1.09 -8.70
C GLN A 456 -2.12 -1.46 -7.76
N GLN A 457 -2.86 -0.50 -7.24
CA GLN A 457 -4.02 -0.75 -6.38
C GLN A 457 -5.06 -1.70 -7.00
N ARG A 458 -5.15 -1.76 -8.33
CA ARG A 458 -6.13 -2.59 -9.03
C ARG A 458 -5.81 -4.09 -9.05
N TYR A 459 -4.63 -4.47 -8.58
CA TYR A 459 -4.13 -5.85 -8.66
C TYR A 459 -4.15 -6.61 -7.32
N GLY A 460 -5.01 -6.22 -6.37
CA GLY A 460 -5.08 -6.90 -5.07
C GLY A 460 -3.71 -6.99 -4.38
N ALA A 461 -2.93 -5.92 -4.48
CA ALA A 461 -1.57 -5.88 -3.99
C ALA A 461 -1.40 -4.88 -2.84
N GLY A 462 -0.68 -5.31 -1.80
CA GLY A 462 -0.19 -4.48 -0.72
C GLY A 462 1.32 -4.30 -0.81
N LEU A 463 1.79 -3.08 -0.59
CA LEU A 463 3.20 -2.74 -0.55
C LEU A 463 3.73 -2.81 0.87
N TRP A 464 4.93 -3.36 1.08
CA TRP A 464 5.68 -3.10 2.30
C TRP A 464 6.89 -2.19 2.02
N SER A 465 7.37 -1.55 3.05
CA SER A 465 8.38 -0.50 2.95
C SER A 465 9.81 -1.00 2.73
N GLY A 466 9.98 -2.28 2.36
CA GLY A 466 11.29 -2.90 2.12
C GLY A 466 12.07 -3.24 3.39
N ASP A 467 13.36 -3.59 3.21
CA ASP A 467 14.24 -4.10 4.26
C ASP A 467 14.84 -2.97 5.11
N VAL A 468 13.98 -2.33 5.88
CA VAL A 468 14.35 -1.15 6.66
C VAL A 468 15.06 -1.52 7.98
N ASN A 469 15.92 -0.62 8.47
CA ASN A 469 16.64 -0.82 9.72
C ASN A 469 15.73 -0.66 10.95
N SER A 470 15.97 -1.47 11.98
CA SER A 470 15.33 -1.36 13.30
C SER A 470 15.84 -0.15 14.06
N THR A 471 15.27 1.03 13.82
CA THR A 471 15.60 2.28 14.51
C THR A 471 14.36 3.13 14.74
N TRP A 472 14.40 3.98 15.74
CA TRP A 472 13.37 4.98 16.00
C TRP A 472 13.24 5.99 14.85
N ASP A 473 14.36 6.40 14.25
CA ASP A 473 14.35 7.27 13.07
C ASP A 473 13.58 6.63 11.91
N MET A 474 13.80 5.35 11.69
CA MET A 474 13.10 4.62 10.63
C MET A 474 11.62 4.44 10.96
N LEU A 475 11.25 4.17 12.20
CA LEU A 475 9.84 4.13 12.61
C LEU A 475 9.14 5.47 12.31
N ARG A 476 9.78 6.60 12.67
CA ARG A 476 9.24 7.93 12.33
C ARG A 476 9.05 8.15 10.84
N LYS A 477 9.92 7.59 10.00
CA LYS A 477 9.83 7.69 8.54
C LYS A 477 8.75 6.81 7.92
N GLN A 478 8.39 5.71 8.57
CA GLN A 478 7.35 4.80 8.06
C GLN A 478 5.97 5.46 7.99
N LEU A 479 5.64 6.31 8.95
CA LEU A 479 4.33 6.94 9.00
C LEU A 479 4.09 7.87 7.79
N PRO A 480 4.89 8.92 7.54
CA PRO A 480 4.70 9.77 6.37
C PRO A 480 4.90 9.01 5.05
N ALA A 481 5.76 7.98 5.00
CA ALA A 481 5.92 7.15 3.81
C ALA A 481 4.61 6.42 3.45
N GLY A 482 3.97 5.75 4.43
CA GLY A 482 2.67 5.10 4.23
C GLY A 482 1.58 6.09 3.87
N LEU A 483 1.53 7.26 4.52
CA LEU A 483 0.55 8.30 4.22
C LEU A 483 0.72 8.86 2.80
N ASN A 484 1.93 9.15 2.37
CA ASN A 484 2.20 9.61 1.00
C ASN A 484 1.86 8.55 -0.04
N TYR A 485 2.13 7.27 0.26
CA TYR A 485 1.73 6.17 -0.62
C TYR A 485 0.20 6.12 -0.80
N THR A 486 -0.57 6.27 0.29
CA THR A 486 -2.04 6.29 0.18
C THR A 486 -2.56 7.49 -0.60
N MET A 487 -1.83 8.61 -0.59
CA MET A 487 -2.18 9.82 -1.37
C MET A 487 -1.88 9.70 -2.87
N THR A 488 -1.33 8.58 -3.32
CA THR A 488 -1.17 8.29 -4.75
C THR A 488 -2.31 7.44 -5.33
N GLY A 489 -3.34 7.15 -4.53
CA GLY A 489 -4.45 6.28 -4.88
C GLY A 489 -4.28 4.82 -4.44
N CYS A 490 -3.11 4.43 -3.92
CA CYS A 490 -2.76 3.07 -3.51
C CYS A 490 -2.98 2.88 -1.98
N PRO A 491 -4.07 2.24 -1.51
CA PRO A 491 -4.43 2.26 -0.10
C PRO A 491 -3.69 1.22 0.76
N ASN A 492 -3.11 0.18 0.14
CA ASN A 492 -2.65 -1.01 0.84
C ASN A 492 -1.16 -0.93 1.17
N PHE A 493 -0.83 -0.44 2.34
CA PHE A 493 0.52 -0.28 2.85
C PHE A 493 0.76 -1.11 4.10
N ASN A 494 1.98 -1.61 4.26
CA ASN A 494 2.46 -2.18 5.51
C ASN A 494 3.96 -1.99 5.68
N THR A 495 4.48 -2.43 6.82
CA THR A 495 5.88 -2.34 7.21
C THR A 495 6.29 -3.58 7.97
N ASP A 496 7.57 -3.92 7.95
CA ASP A 496 8.13 -4.95 8.82
C ASP A 496 8.10 -4.47 10.26
N ILE A 497 7.27 -5.10 11.11
CA ILE A 497 7.16 -4.70 12.50
C ILE A 497 8.50 -4.86 13.21
N GLY A 498 8.99 -3.76 13.77
CA GLY A 498 10.27 -3.68 14.43
C GLY A 498 11.47 -3.41 13.50
N GLY A 499 11.23 -3.24 12.21
CA GLY A 499 12.24 -3.11 11.17
C GLY A 499 12.85 -4.45 10.75
N PHE A 500 13.38 -4.55 9.53
CA PHE A 500 13.92 -5.81 9.00
C PHE A 500 15.27 -6.17 9.67
N PHE A 501 16.26 -5.27 9.65
CA PHE A 501 17.59 -5.53 10.23
C PHE A 501 17.66 -5.11 11.69
N CYS A 502 17.74 -6.09 12.60
CA CYS A 502 17.78 -5.84 14.04
C CYS A 502 19.07 -6.31 14.74
N SER A 503 20.08 -6.72 14.01
CA SER A 503 21.29 -7.32 14.58
C SER A 503 22.02 -6.47 15.61
N ARG A 504 21.89 -5.14 15.54
CA ARG A 504 22.45 -4.22 16.52
C ARG A 504 21.98 -4.49 17.95
N TYR A 505 20.82 -5.12 18.09
CA TYR A 505 20.22 -5.49 19.37
C TYR A 505 20.59 -6.90 19.83
N ASN A 506 21.33 -7.66 19.04
CA ASN A 506 21.81 -9.00 19.38
C ASN A 506 22.97 -8.95 20.38
N THR A 507 22.78 -8.24 21.49
CA THR A 507 23.83 -7.97 22.50
C THR A 507 24.18 -9.17 23.38
N MET A 508 23.36 -10.21 23.38
CA MET A 508 23.57 -11.44 24.14
C MET A 508 23.83 -12.66 23.24
N GLY A 509 24.30 -12.43 22.02
CA GLY A 509 24.51 -13.46 20.99
C GLY A 509 23.50 -13.37 19.84
N SER A 510 23.76 -14.15 18.80
CA SER A 510 22.90 -14.19 17.59
C SER A 510 21.46 -14.49 17.95
N GLY A 511 20.51 -13.74 17.38
CA GLY A 511 19.08 -13.95 17.61
C GLY A 511 18.55 -13.43 18.96
N SER A 512 19.36 -12.73 19.74
CA SER A 512 18.98 -12.30 21.10
C SER A 512 18.22 -10.97 21.16
N ALA A 513 18.02 -10.29 20.04
CA ALA A 513 17.33 -8.98 20.01
C ALA A 513 15.98 -8.96 20.77
N PRO A 514 15.09 -9.98 20.68
CA PRO A 514 13.83 -9.97 21.42
C PRO A 514 13.99 -9.95 22.96
N LYS A 515 15.18 -10.26 23.46
CA LYS A 515 15.51 -10.21 24.89
C LYS A 515 16.15 -8.89 25.31
N ASN A 516 16.46 -8.01 24.34
CA ASN A 516 17.03 -6.70 24.58
C ASN A 516 15.91 -5.68 24.85
N PRO A 517 15.86 -5.02 26.02
CA PRO A 517 14.80 -4.06 26.34
C PRO A 517 14.67 -2.90 25.32
N GLN A 518 15.76 -2.44 24.72
CA GLN A 518 15.70 -1.41 23.68
C GLN A 518 14.94 -1.90 22.44
N PHE A 519 15.18 -3.14 22.02
CA PHE A 519 14.44 -3.72 20.91
C PHE A 519 13.01 -4.04 21.30
N GLN A 520 12.77 -4.52 22.51
CA GLN A 520 11.42 -4.75 23.03
C GLN A 520 10.58 -3.47 22.96
N GLU A 521 11.12 -2.33 23.39
CA GLU A 521 10.40 -1.06 23.31
C GLU A 521 10.12 -0.66 21.86
N LEU A 522 11.13 -0.65 21.01
CA LEU A 522 11.00 -0.29 19.61
C LEU A 522 9.99 -1.22 18.90
N TYR A 523 10.09 -2.53 19.12
CA TYR A 523 9.22 -3.51 18.51
C TYR A 523 7.77 -3.32 18.93
N VAL A 524 7.50 -3.16 20.23
CA VAL A 524 6.16 -2.92 20.76
C VAL A 524 5.57 -1.63 20.19
N ARG A 525 6.34 -0.54 20.14
CA ARG A 525 5.84 0.74 19.58
C ARG A 525 5.60 0.64 18.07
N TRP A 526 6.44 -0.11 17.36
CA TRP A 526 6.22 -0.39 15.93
C TRP A 526 4.97 -1.25 15.70
N MET A 527 4.77 -2.28 16.54
CA MET A 527 3.57 -3.11 16.55
C MET A 527 2.30 -2.27 16.75
N GLN A 528 2.35 -1.33 17.68
CA GLN A 528 1.25 -0.41 17.98
C GLN A 528 0.95 0.53 16.80
N TYR A 529 1.96 0.99 16.07
CA TYR A 529 1.76 1.71 14.81
C TYR A 529 1.15 0.80 13.74
N ALA A 530 1.73 -0.37 13.52
CA ALA A 530 1.32 -1.29 12.48
C ALA A 530 -0.11 -1.84 12.66
N LEU A 531 -0.64 -1.79 13.89
CA LEU A 531 -2.05 -2.08 14.17
C LEU A 531 -3.01 -1.27 13.28
N PHE A 532 -2.60 -0.09 12.84
CA PHE A 532 -3.36 0.81 11.95
C PHE A 532 -2.91 0.74 10.49
N CYS A 533 -2.07 -0.24 10.12
CA CYS A 533 -1.82 -0.55 8.72
C CYS A 533 -2.87 -1.56 8.20
N PRO A 534 -3.25 -1.51 6.92
CA PRO A 534 -4.16 -2.51 6.34
C PRO A 534 -3.71 -3.94 6.57
N VAL A 535 -2.42 -4.23 6.36
CA VAL A 535 -1.81 -5.53 6.65
C VAL A 535 -0.98 -5.43 7.92
N PHE A 536 -1.26 -6.29 8.89
CA PHE A 536 -0.65 -6.31 10.20
C PHE A 536 0.31 -7.51 10.33
N ARG A 537 1.60 -7.28 10.04
CA ARG A 537 2.56 -8.35 9.79
C ARG A 537 3.87 -8.17 10.56
N SER A 538 4.25 -9.20 11.35
CA SER A 538 5.60 -9.31 11.91
C SER A 538 6.55 -9.95 10.90
N HIS A 539 7.68 -9.32 10.64
CA HIS A 539 8.74 -9.85 9.77
C HIS A 539 10.10 -9.24 10.10
N GLY A 540 11.16 -9.93 9.72
CA GLY A 540 12.53 -9.41 9.71
C GLY A 540 13.59 -10.47 9.85
N ALA A 541 14.84 -10.05 9.64
CA ALA A 541 16.06 -10.84 9.75
C ALA A 541 16.74 -10.69 11.11
N ASP A 542 17.87 -11.34 11.27
CA ASP A 542 18.83 -11.26 12.37
C ASP A 542 18.34 -11.89 13.70
N ALA A 543 17.04 -11.92 13.97
CA ALA A 543 16.46 -12.54 15.17
C ALA A 543 15.03 -13.02 14.90
N PRO A 544 14.59 -14.09 15.60
CA PRO A 544 13.21 -14.52 15.53
C PRO A 544 12.26 -13.46 16.13
N ARG A 545 11.03 -13.37 15.62
CA ARG A 545 10.05 -12.34 16.01
C ARG A 545 8.71 -12.90 16.47
N GLU A 546 8.63 -14.19 16.69
CA GLU A 546 7.45 -14.80 17.27
C GLU A 546 7.24 -14.27 18.69
N ILE A 547 6.01 -14.01 19.07
CA ILE A 547 5.67 -13.39 20.36
C ILE A 547 6.37 -14.05 21.57
N TYR A 548 6.50 -15.37 21.58
CA TYR A 548 7.14 -16.12 22.66
C TYR A 548 8.66 -15.92 22.74
N GLN A 549 9.28 -15.28 21.75
CA GLN A 549 10.68 -14.88 21.81
C GLN A 549 10.90 -13.66 22.70
N PHE A 550 9.85 -12.83 22.86
CA PHE A 550 9.85 -11.65 23.71
C PHE A 550 9.55 -11.93 25.18
N GLY A 551 9.29 -13.18 25.50
CA GLY A 551 8.98 -13.61 26.86
C GLY A 551 7.80 -14.57 26.93
N LYS A 552 7.10 -14.59 28.05
CA LYS A 552 5.91 -15.37 28.32
C LYS A 552 4.81 -14.48 28.86
N LYS A 553 3.63 -15.01 29.00
CA LYS A 553 2.50 -14.30 29.63
C LYS A 553 2.87 -13.80 31.03
N GLY A 554 2.66 -12.51 31.26
CA GLY A 554 3.09 -11.75 32.43
C GLY A 554 4.38 -10.95 32.23
N ASP A 555 5.13 -11.20 31.15
CA ASP A 555 6.26 -10.37 30.79
C ASP A 555 5.78 -9.18 29.94
N ALA A 556 6.26 -7.98 30.23
CA ALA A 556 5.71 -6.73 29.68
C ALA A 556 5.65 -6.68 28.14
N ALA A 557 6.72 -7.10 27.48
CA ALA A 557 6.76 -7.09 26.01
C ALA A 557 5.78 -8.12 25.39
N PHE A 558 5.72 -9.32 25.96
CA PHE A 558 4.77 -10.35 25.54
C PHE A 558 3.32 -9.85 25.66
N ASP A 559 2.96 -9.33 26.85
CA ASP A 559 1.60 -8.87 27.13
C ASP A 559 1.21 -7.67 26.24
N ALA A 560 2.14 -6.76 25.95
CA ALA A 560 1.91 -5.63 25.06
C ALA A 560 1.68 -6.06 23.60
N ILE A 561 2.45 -7.05 23.11
CA ILE A 561 2.28 -7.63 21.77
C ILE A 561 0.93 -8.35 21.70
N GLU A 562 0.62 -9.21 22.67
CA GLU A 562 -0.67 -9.94 22.74
C GLU A 562 -1.85 -8.98 22.75
N LYS A 563 -1.78 -7.92 23.55
CA LYS A 563 -2.83 -6.89 23.64
C LYS A 563 -3.06 -6.18 22.30
N SER A 564 -1.98 -5.87 21.58
CA SER A 564 -2.07 -5.25 20.25
C SER A 564 -2.71 -6.20 19.23
N ILE A 565 -2.33 -7.49 19.24
CA ILE A 565 -2.95 -8.49 18.38
C ILE A 565 -4.46 -8.61 18.72
N ARG A 566 -4.83 -8.75 19.98
CA ARG A 566 -6.23 -8.89 20.40
C ARG A 566 -7.06 -7.67 20.03
N LEU A 567 -6.52 -6.46 20.19
CA LEU A 567 -7.20 -5.23 19.78
C LEU A 567 -7.48 -5.20 18.26
N ARG A 568 -6.53 -5.70 17.44
CA ARG A 568 -6.73 -5.82 15.99
C ARG A 568 -7.97 -6.66 15.67
N TYR A 569 -8.15 -7.78 16.34
CA TYR A 569 -9.32 -8.64 16.13
C TYR A 569 -10.62 -8.03 16.66
N GLN A 570 -10.57 -7.28 17.74
CA GLN A 570 -11.74 -6.52 18.20
C GLN A 570 -12.17 -5.46 17.19
N LEU A 571 -11.23 -4.84 16.48
CA LEU A 571 -11.50 -3.82 15.46
C LEU A 571 -11.88 -4.39 14.08
N LEU A 572 -11.84 -5.70 13.86
CA LEU A 572 -12.09 -6.29 12.53
C LEU A 572 -13.42 -5.85 11.89
N PRO A 573 -14.56 -5.74 12.59
CA PRO A 573 -15.79 -5.25 11.96
C PRO A 573 -15.67 -3.81 11.44
N TYR A 574 -14.94 -2.96 12.16
CA TYR A 574 -14.62 -1.61 11.72
C TYR A 574 -13.67 -1.61 10.53
N ILE A 575 -12.61 -2.42 10.61
CA ILE A 575 -11.57 -2.52 9.57
C ILE A 575 -12.15 -3.05 8.26
N TYR A 576 -12.95 -4.13 8.32
CA TYR A 576 -13.53 -4.74 7.14
C TYR A 576 -14.60 -3.86 6.49
N SER A 577 -15.39 -3.15 7.30
CA SER A 577 -16.32 -2.13 6.78
C SER A 577 -15.58 -0.95 6.15
N THR A 578 -14.42 -0.55 6.70
CA THR A 578 -13.56 0.45 6.07
C THR A 578 -12.96 -0.09 4.77
N ALA A 579 -12.59 -1.37 4.70
CA ALA A 579 -12.12 -2.01 3.47
C ALA A 579 -13.17 -1.92 2.35
N TRP A 580 -14.43 -2.15 2.69
CA TRP A 580 -15.52 -1.96 1.76
C TRP A 580 -15.60 -0.51 1.26
N GLN A 581 -15.48 0.48 2.15
CA GLN A 581 -15.48 1.91 1.75
C GLN A 581 -14.28 2.27 0.87
N VAL A 582 -13.13 1.63 1.08
CA VAL A 582 -11.96 1.80 0.20
C VAL A 582 -12.25 1.29 -1.21
N THR A 583 -12.96 0.17 -1.33
CA THR A 583 -13.34 -0.44 -2.62
C THR A 583 -14.53 0.29 -3.27
N SER A 584 -15.59 0.63 -2.50
CA SER A 584 -16.85 1.16 -3.05
C SER A 584 -16.89 2.69 -3.17
N ASP A 585 -16.18 3.40 -2.30
CA ASP A 585 -16.27 4.86 -2.16
C ASP A 585 -14.93 5.58 -2.37
N ASP A 586 -13.88 4.85 -2.76
CA ASP A 586 -12.51 5.36 -2.98
C ASP A 586 -11.86 5.96 -1.73
N GLU A 587 -12.24 5.49 -0.55
CA GLU A 587 -11.63 5.94 0.69
C GLU A 587 -10.22 5.38 0.92
N SER A 588 -9.62 5.69 2.05
CA SER A 588 -8.31 5.18 2.46
C SER A 588 -8.35 4.68 3.89
N TYR A 589 -7.61 3.60 4.18
CA TYR A 589 -7.44 3.11 5.55
C TYR A 589 -6.64 4.09 6.40
N MET A 590 -5.42 4.39 5.95
CA MET A 590 -4.54 5.38 6.57
C MET A 590 -4.78 6.73 5.89
N ARG A 591 -5.20 7.69 6.67
CA ARG A 591 -5.59 9.01 6.16
C ARG A 591 -4.74 10.08 6.84
N ALA A 592 -3.90 10.77 6.09
CA ALA A 592 -3.26 11.97 6.60
C ALA A 592 -4.32 12.96 7.09
N LEU A 593 -4.04 13.68 8.15
CA LEU A 593 -5.06 14.54 8.78
C LEU A 593 -5.63 15.61 7.85
N ILE A 594 -4.93 15.94 6.79
CA ILE A 594 -5.40 16.89 5.76
C ILE A 594 -6.64 16.41 4.97
N TYR A 595 -6.93 15.13 5.00
CA TYR A 595 -8.14 14.60 4.34
C TYR A 595 -9.41 15.13 4.99
N ASP A 596 -9.43 15.15 6.32
CA ASP A 596 -10.60 15.52 7.12
C ASP A 596 -10.48 16.95 7.71
N PHE A 597 -9.26 17.46 7.89
CA PHE A 597 -8.98 18.75 8.53
C PHE A 597 -8.11 19.68 7.66
N PRO A 598 -8.44 19.89 6.37
CA PRO A 598 -7.59 20.67 5.47
C PRO A 598 -7.45 22.14 5.86
N GLN A 599 -8.32 22.67 6.71
CA GLN A 599 -8.28 24.06 7.18
C GLN A 599 -7.39 24.26 8.40
N ASP A 600 -7.00 23.16 9.06
CA ASP A 600 -6.12 23.21 10.21
C ASP A 600 -4.66 23.16 9.74
N LYS A 601 -4.00 24.30 9.75
CA LYS A 601 -2.62 24.40 9.24
C LYS A 601 -1.62 23.56 10.01
N LYS A 602 -1.90 23.22 11.29
CA LYS A 602 -1.00 22.43 12.12
C LYS A 602 -0.88 20.99 11.59
N VAL A 603 -1.90 20.48 10.92
CA VAL A 603 -1.87 19.10 10.40
C VAL A 603 -1.23 18.98 9.01
N TRP A 604 -0.88 20.08 8.34
CA TRP A 604 -0.35 20.04 6.99
C TRP A 604 1.00 19.31 6.88
N ASP A 605 1.79 19.37 7.94
CA ASP A 605 3.10 18.72 8.04
C ASP A 605 3.15 17.64 9.14
N MET A 606 1.98 17.17 9.62
CA MET A 606 1.89 16.19 10.68
C MET A 606 2.35 14.80 10.21
N THR A 607 3.42 14.28 10.78
CA THR A 607 4.08 13.05 10.34
C THR A 607 3.86 11.85 11.27
N ASP A 608 3.35 12.06 12.48
CA ASP A 608 3.26 11.04 13.54
C ASP A 608 1.83 10.80 14.05
N GLU A 609 0.84 11.44 13.44
CA GLU A 609 -0.57 11.28 13.75
C GLU A 609 -1.38 11.21 12.45
N PHE A 610 -2.36 10.30 12.40
CA PHE A 610 -3.21 10.11 11.23
C PHE A 610 -4.54 9.47 11.61
N LEU A 611 -5.53 9.57 10.74
CA LEU A 611 -6.77 8.82 10.93
C LEU A 611 -6.64 7.40 10.36
N PHE A 612 -7.20 6.43 11.07
CA PHE A 612 -7.47 5.09 10.57
C PHE A 612 -8.97 4.95 10.32
N GLY A 613 -9.33 4.86 9.04
CA GLY A 613 -10.69 5.17 8.60
C GLY A 613 -11.08 6.61 8.98
N ARG A 614 -12.37 6.86 9.24
CA ARG A 614 -12.84 8.23 9.57
C ARG A 614 -12.97 8.51 11.06
N SER A 615 -12.91 7.47 11.89
CA SER A 615 -13.29 7.57 13.30
C SER A 615 -12.14 7.52 14.28
N ILE A 616 -11.04 6.83 13.96
CA ILE A 616 -9.94 6.60 14.88
C ILE A 616 -8.76 7.50 14.52
N LEU A 617 -8.35 8.38 15.43
CA LEU A 617 -7.10 9.13 15.37
C LEU A 617 -6.00 8.27 16.02
N ALA A 618 -5.12 7.72 15.21
CA ALA A 618 -3.95 7.01 15.66
C ALA A 618 -2.84 8.00 16.01
N THR A 619 -2.35 7.93 17.24
CA THR A 619 -1.30 8.82 17.76
C THR A 619 -0.18 7.99 18.40
N PRO A 620 0.47 7.07 17.63
CA PRO A 620 1.45 6.15 18.19
C PRO A 620 2.63 6.89 18.84
N VAL A 621 3.26 6.22 19.79
CA VAL A 621 4.52 6.69 20.37
C VAL A 621 5.65 6.33 19.42
N VAL A 622 6.35 7.33 18.92
CA VAL A 622 7.42 7.17 17.91
C VAL A 622 8.82 7.52 18.42
N ASN A 623 8.93 7.68 19.74
CA ASN A 623 10.19 7.94 20.43
C ASN A 623 10.32 7.01 21.63
N ALA A 624 11.54 6.67 22.04
CA ALA A 624 11.78 5.88 23.23
C ALA A 624 11.32 6.64 24.50
N GLN A 625 10.65 5.93 25.40
CA GLN A 625 10.18 6.48 26.67
C GLN A 625 10.81 5.76 27.87
N TYR A 626 11.23 4.52 27.69
CA TYR A 626 11.77 3.66 28.75
C TYR A 626 13.26 3.37 28.57
N THR A 627 13.74 3.40 27.32
CA THR A 627 15.13 3.10 26.99
C THR A 627 15.82 4.30 26.31
N ASP A 628 17.12 4.21 26.11
CA ASP A 628 17.85 5.21 25.33
C ASP A 628 17.67 4.97 23.83
N GLU A 629 17.30 6.01 23.07
CA GLU A 629 17.25 5.95 21.61
C GLU A 629 18.63 5.80 20.95
N LYS A 630 19.70 6.16 21.65
CA LYS A 630 21.05 6.01 21.13
C LYS A 630 21.37 4.56 20.88
N VAL A 631 20.96 4.15 19.73
CA VAL A 631 21.38 2.92 19.13
C VAL A 631 22.35 3.29 18.03
N ILE A 632 23.47 2.99 18.25
CA ILE A 632 24.64 2.65 17.53
C ILE A 632 24.44 2.68 16.01
N SER A 633 25.18 3.57 15.36
CA SER A 633 25.17 3.72 13.92
C SER A 633 25.54 2.42 13.21
N THR A 634 24.67 1.98 12.37
CA THR A 634 25.03 1.13 11.24
C THR A 634 25.44 2.05 10.10
N ASP A 635 26.25 1.56 9.19
CA ASP A 635 26.39 2.20 7.90
C ASP A 635 24.99 2.40 7.31
N ALA A 636 24.59 3.67 7.23
CA ALA A 636 23.27 4.07 6.79
C ALA A 636 22.98 3.70 5.33
N MET A 637 24.01 3.31 4.55
CA MET A 637 23.88 3.06 3.13
C MET A 637 23.54 1.62 2.77
N THR A 638 23.99 0.65 3.55
CA THR A 638 23.86 -0.76 3.14
C THR A 638 23.20 -1.68 4.15
N GLY A 639 23.09 -1.29 5.41
CA GLY A 639 22.61 -2.18 6.48
C GLY A 639 23.56 -3.38 6.75
N TRP A 640 24.60 -3.57 5.95
CA TRP A 640 25.54 -4.67 5.98
C TRP A 640 26.81 -4.37 6.78
N ASN A 641 27.27 -3.12 6.77
CA ASN A 641 28.40 -2.69 7.55
C ASN A 641 27.92 -2.29 8.94
N ARG A 642 28.35 -3.03 9.91
CA ARG A 642 27.97 -2.86 11.31
C ARG A 642 29.20 -2.38 12.04
N ASP A 643 29.16 -1.14 12.50
CA ASP A 643 30.18 -0.67 13.43
C ASP A 643 30.14 -1.58 14.67
N GLN A 644 31.32 -2.04 15.06
CA GLN A 644 31.46 -2.73 16.33
C GLN A 644 31.22 -1.72 17.43
N VAL A 645 30.16 -1.95 18.15
CA VAL A 645 29.77 -1.08 19.23
C VAL A 645 30.19 -1.68 20.55
N GLU A 646 30.65 -0.84 21.47
CA GLU A 646 30.73 -1.21 22.87
C GLU A 646 29.34 -1.61 23.36
N GLN A 647 29.16 -2.91 23.52
CA GLN A 647 27.93 -3.49 24.05
C GLN A 647 27.84 -3.18 25.54
N LYS A 648 27.15 -2.13 25.91
CA LYS A 648 26.60 -2.08 27.26
C LYS A 648 25.47 -3.08 27.31
N LEU A 649 25.56 -4.05 28.22
CA LEU A 649 24.42 -4.87 28.59
C LEU A 649 23.28 -3.94 28.95
N ALA A 650 22.14 -4.11 28.30
CA ALA A 650 20.96 -3.33 28.62
C ALA A 650 20.61 -3.55 30.10
N GLU A 651 20.52 -2.48 30.86
CA GLU A 651 20.05 -2.52 32.22
C GLU A 651 18.59 -3.01 32.22
N SER A 652 18.16 -3.65 33.31
CA SER A 652 16.75 -4.04 33.44
C SER A 652 15.87 -2.80 33.40
N VAL A 653 14.87 -2.80 32.51
CA VAL A 653 13.94 -1.68 32.32
C VAL A 653 12.60 -2.02 32.97
N ASP A 654 12.06 -1.09 33.75
CA ASP A 654 10.73 -1.19 34.32
C ASP A 654 9.68 -0.61 33.35
N PHE A 655 9.08 -1.45 32.53
CA PHE A 655 8.02 -1.09 31.61
C PHE A 655 6.65 -0.86 32.28
N SER A 656 6.52 -1.11 33.59
CA SER A 656 5.25 -0.89 34.29
C SER A 656 4.97 0.59 34.61
N GLN A 657 5.98 1.45 34.49
CA GLN A 657 5.85 2.87 34.76
C GLN A 657 5.02 3.57 33.70
N ASN A 658 4.06 4.38 34.12
CA ASN A 658 3.36 5.28 33.22
C ASN A 658 4.31 6.38 32.73
N LYS A 659 4.25 6.66 31.45
CA LYS A 659 4.94 7.79 30.79
C LYS A 659 3.89 8.79 30.28
N THR A 660 4.34 9.85 29.65
CA THR A 660 3.47 10.86 29.06
C THR A 660 3.91 11.15 27.62
N ALA A 661 2.95 11.52 26.80
CA ALA A 661 3.21 12.04 25.47
C ALA A 661 2.32 13.26 25.20
N GLU A 662 2.84 14.22 24.47
CA GLU A 662 2.06 15.34 23.94
C GLU A 662 1.52 14.94 22.55
N LYS A 663 0.21 15.14 22.36
CA LYS A 663 -0.48 14.79 21.13
C LYS A 663 -1.38 15.92 20.69
N TYR A 664 -1.48 16.13 19.38
CA TYR A 664 -2.35 17.15 18.83
C TYR A 664 -3.73 16.57 18.49
N LEU A 665 -4.76 17.24 18.92
CA LEU A 665 -6.13 16.90 18.55
C LEU A 665 -6.61 17.89 17.48
N PRO A 666 -6.85 17.45 16.23
CA PRO A 666 -7.24 18.36 15.15
C PRO A 666 -8.47 19.20 15.44
N ALA A 667 -8.43 20.44 14.99
CA ALA A 667 -9.56 21.38 15.11
C ALA A 667 -10.73 20.92 14.21
N GLY A 668 -11.96 21.17 14.67
CA GLY A 668 -13.18 20.85 13.93
C GLY A 668 -13.92 19.62 14.41
N ALA A 669 -13.36 18.90 15.38
CA ALA A 669 -14.03 17.81 16.09
C ALA A 669 -13.60 17.80 17.57
N ASP A 670 -14.42 17.21 18.43
CA ASP A 670 -14.00 16.77 19.78
C ASP A 670 -13.53 15.33 19.69
N TRP A 671 -12.80 14.86 20.68
CA TRP A 671 -12.14 13.58 20.70
C TRP A 671 -12.31 12.86 22.02
N TYR A 672 -12.41 11.53 21.98
CA TYR A 672 -12.43 10.66 23.16
C TYR A 672 -11.15 9.83 23.21
N TYR A 673 -10.42 9.87 24.32
CA TYR A 673 -9.28 8.97 24.49
C TYR A 673 -9.80 7.54 24.64
N PHE A 674 -9.42 6.66 23.75
CA PHE A 674 -10.04 5.33 23.62
C PHE A 674 -10.01 4.51 24.92
N TRP A 675 -8.92 4.58 25.69
CA TRP A 675 -8.71 3.73 26.86
C TRP A 675 -9.46 4.17 28.09
N THR A 676 -9.74 5.45 28.25
CA THR A 676 -10.43 6.02 29.42
C THR A 676 -11.79 6.59 29.07
N GLU A 677 -12.07 6.77 27.80
CA GLU A 677 -13.25 7.46 27.27
C GLU A 677 -13.40 8.91 27.75
N GLU A 678 -12.32 9.49 28.25
CA GLU A 678 -12.26 10.91 28.60
C GLU A 678 -12.36 11.77 27.33
N LYS A 679 -13.19 12.82 27.41
CA LYS A 679 -13.47 13.70 26.28
C LYS A 679 -12.55 14.93 26.28
N TYR A 680 -11.98 15.22 25.14
CA TYR A 680 -11.13 16.38 24.86
C TYR A 680 -11.70 17.23 23.75
N LYS A 681 -11.46 18.54 23.79
CA LYS A 681 -11.75 19.43 22.68
C LYS A 681 -10.66 19.34 21.64
N GLY A 682 -11.03 19.50 20.35
CA GLY A 682 -10.06 19.64 19.28
C GLY A 682 -9.43 21.03 19.22
N GLY A 683 -8.41 21.16 18.36
CA GLY A 683 -7.65 22.39 18.16
C GLY A 683 -6.62 22.68 19.24
N GLN A 684 -6.12 21.66 19.94
CA GLN A 684 -5.15 21.81 21.03
C GLN A 684 -4.18 20.64 21.15
N ASP A 685 -3.05 20.91 21.76
CA ASP A 685 -2.15 19.88 22.26
C ASP A 685 -2.65 19.38 23.62
N VAL A 686 -2.56 18.08 23.83
CA VAL A 686 -2.94 17.44 25.09
C VAL A 686 -1.80 16.54 25.56
N THR A 687 -1.52 16.59 26.86
CA THR A 687 -0.60 15.65 27.49
C THR A 687 -1.40 14.45 27.98
N ILE A 688 -1.12 13.27 27.47
CA ILE A 688 -1.77 12.03 27.86
C ILE A 688 -0.81 11.11 28.61
N THR A 689 -1.36 10.28 29.47
CA THR A 689 -0.63 9.18 30.07
C THR A 689 -0.50 8.06 29.04
N THR A 690 0.71 7.57 28.84
CA THR A 690 1.00 6.43 27.99
C THR A 690 1.45 5.24 28.83
N LYS A 691 0.92 4.08 28.54
CA LYS A 691 1.39 2.80 29.07
C LYS A 691 2.16 2.04 27.98
N PHE A 692 3.00 1.12 28.40
CA PHE A 692 3.79 0.33 27.46
C PHE A 692 2.91 -0.58 26.59
N ASP A 693 1.87 -1.13 27.18
CA ASP A 693 0.95 -2.08 26.55
C ASP A 693 -0.27 -1.44 25.84
N GLU A 694 -0.33 -0.09 25.81
CA GLU A 694 -1.43 0.65 25.18
C GLU A 694 -0.92 1.58 24.07
N VAL A 695 -1.51 1.47 22.89
CA VAL A 695 -1.30 2.46 21.84
C VAL A 695 -2.17 3.68 22.11
N PRO A 696 -1.60 4.88 22.19
CA PRO A 696 -2.41 6.08 22.27
C PRO A 696 -3.24 6.25 21.01
N MET A 697 -4.56 6.34 21.19
CA MET A 697 -5.51 6.63 20.12
C MET A 697 -6.75 7.32 20.66
N PHE A 698 -7.38 8.09 19.80
CA PHE A 698 -8.62 8.79 20.11
C PHE A 698 -9.70 8.41 19.13
N VAL A 699 -10.94 8.54 19.56
CA VAL A 699 -12.11 8.37 18.71
C VAL A 699 -12.81 9.71 18.55
N ARG A 700 -13.11 10.05 17.31
CA ARG A 700 -13.78 11.29 16.94
C ARG A 700 -15.19 11.33 17.56
N ALA A 701 -15.56 12.43 18.18
CA ALA A 701 -16.94 12.67 18.61
C ALA A 701 -17.87 12.68 17.38
N GLY A 702 -19.02 12.04 17.49
CA GLY A 702 -19.87 11.75 16.34
C GLY A 702 -19.39 10.51 15.57
N SER A 703 -18.92 9.48 16.26
CA SER A 703 -18.55 8.19 15.68
C SER A 703 -19.31 7.04 16.34
N ILE A 704 -19.39 5.94 15.60
CA ILE A 704 -19.90 4.65 16.08
C ILE A 704 -18.85 3.61 15.75
N LEU A 705 -18.33 2.90 16.75
CA LEU A 705 -17.38 1.81 16.57
C LEU A 705 -18.03 0.47 16.90
N PRO A 706 -18.09 -0.46 15.95
CA PRO A 706 -18.37 -1.85 16.23
C PRO A 706 -17.10 -2.55 16.71
N LEU A 707 -17.19 -3.27 17.81
CA LEU A 707 -16.11 -4.08 18.36
C LEU A 707 -16.56 -5.53 18.46
N ALA A 708 -15.76 -6.44 17.92
CA ALA A 708 -16.00 -7.87 18.03
C ALA A 708 -15.42 -8.43 19.35
N PRO A 709 -15.92 -9.58 19.83
CA PRO A 709 -15.19 -10.36 20.83
C PRO A 709 -13.83 -10.80 20.24
N VAL A 710 -12.86 -11.06 21.11
CA VAL A 710 -11.55 -11.56 20.64
C VAL A 710 -11.73 -12.95 20.06
N MET A 711 -11.19 -13.15 18.88
CA MET A 711 -11.23 -14.40 18.11
C MET A 711 -9.82 -14.94 17.91
N GLN A 712 -9.69 -16.23 17.61
CA GLN A 712 -8.41 -16.86 17.31
C GLN A 712 -7.97 -16.65 15.86
N TYR A 713 -8.92 -16.42 14.98
CA TYR A 713 -8.75 -16.09 13.56
C TYR A 713 -9.99 -15.32 13.06
N ALA A 714 -9.86 -14.58 12.00
CA ALA A 714 -10.86 -13.61 11.55
C ALA A 714 -12.23 -14.24 11.22
N GLU A 715 -12.24 -15.50 10.78
CA GLU A 715 -13.43 -16.23 10.37
C GLU A 715 -14.02 -17.12 11.48
N GLU A 716 -13.47 -17.10 12.70
CA GLU A 716 -13.94 -17.93 13.81
C GLU A 716 -15.38 -17.59 14.21
N SER A 717 -15.75 -16.33 14.13
CA SER A 717 -17.09 -15.84 14.46
C SER A 717 -17.64 -14.95 13.35
N ARG A 718 -18.92 -15.07 13.06
CA ARG A 718 -19.63 -14.20 12.09
C ARG A 718 -20.20 -12.95 12.73
N TRP A 719 -19.62 -12.48 13.83
CA TRP A 719 -20.02 -11.25 14.54
C TRP A 719 -21.48 -11.29 15.01
N ASP A 720 -21.91 -12.42 15.53
CA ASP A 720 -23.23 -12.62 16.11
C ASP A 720 -23.47 -11.82 17.40
N ASN A 721 -22.36 -11.34 18.02
CA ASN A 721 -22.38 -10.51 19.22
C ASN A 721 -21.36 -9.39 19.08
N LEU A 722 -21.82 -8.17 18.81
CA LEU A 722 -20.97 -6.99 18.66
C LEU A 722 -21.26 -5.94 19.72
N ASP A 723 -20.22 -5.34 20.25
CA ASP A 723 -20.32 -4.11 21.02
C ASP A 723 -20.41 -2.92 20.07
N ILE A 724 -21.46 -2.12 20.18
CA ILE A 724 -21.66 -0.90 19.39
C ILE A 724 -21.46 0.29 20.31
N VAL A 725 -20.31 0.92 20.20
CA VAL A 725 -19.93 2.06 21.05
C VAL A 725 -20.21 3.37 20.32
N VAL A 726 -21.11 4.17 20.87
CA VAL A 726 -21.41 5.51 20.37
C VAL A 726 -20.54 6.53 21.10
N TYR A 727 -19.82 7.35 20.35
CA TYR A 727 -19.05 8.48 20.85
C TYR A 727 -19.79 9.79 20.58
N PRO A 728 -20.54 10.32 21.57
CA PRO A 728 -21.45 11.45 21.35
C PRO A 728 -20.74 12.77 21.13
N GLY A 729 -21.51 13.80 20.76
CA GLY A 729 -21.04 15.17 20.54
C GLY A 729 -21.30 15.70 19.13
N ALA A 730 -21.69 14.82 18.21
CA ALA A 730 -22.26 15.10 16.92
C ALA A 730 -23.12 13.92 16.44
N ASP A 731 -23.97 14.14 15.45
CA ASP A 731 -24.64 13.06 14.74
C ASP A 731 -23.61 12.16 14.07
N ALA A 732 -23.85 10.83 14.09
CA ALA A 732 -22.94 9.84 13.53
C ALA A 732 -23.66 8.85 12.62
N GLU A 733 -22.91 8.34 11.66
CA GLU A 733 -23.33 7.22 10.82
C GLU A 733 -22.18 6.22 10.67
N PHE A 734 -22.50 4.93 10.74
CA PHE A 734 -21.59 3.84 10.43
C PHE A 734 -22.35 2.74 9.70
N THR A 735 -21.75 2.19 8.65
CA THR A 735 -22.32 1.06 7.91
C THR A 735 -21.44 -0.17 8.12
N LEU A 736 -21.97 -1.16 8.81
CA LEU A 736 -21.37 -2.47 8.94
C LEU A 736 -21.55 -3.22 7.63
N TYR A 737 -20.46 -3.70 7.07
CA TYR A 737 -20.41 -4.50 5.86
C TYR A 737 -20.06 -5.95 6.17
N GLU A 738 -20.71 -6.88 5.51
CA GLU A 738 -20.44 -8.32 5.61
C GLU A 738 -20.69 -9.02 4.30
N ASP A 739 -19.85 -10.01 3.98
CA ASP A 739 -19.93 -10.88 2.82
C ASP A 739 -19.44 -12.31 3.14
N GLU A 740 -19.12 -13.10 2.13
CA GLU A 740 -18.62 -14.46 2.30
C GLU A 740 -17.12 -14.50 2.75
N GLY A 741 -16.43 -13.38 2.73
CA GLY A 741 -15.06 -13.21 3.25
C GLY A 741 -13.94 -13.43 2.26
N ASP A 742 -14.05 -14.34 1.32
CA ASP A 742 -12.89 -14.75 0.49
C ASP A 742 -13.19 -15.00 -1.00
N ASN A 743 -14.37 -14.70 -1.51
CA ASN A 743 -14.66 -14.83 -2.94
C ASN A 743 -15.04 -13.50 -3.58
N TYR A 744 -15.20 -13.50 -4.90
CA TYR A 744 -15.55 -12.29 -5.66
C TYR A 744 -17.06 -12.08 -5.85
N ASN A 745 -17.90 -12.75 -5.09
CA ASN A 745 -19.36 -12.58 -5.17
C ASN A 745 -19.80 -11.17 -4.77
N TYR A 746 -19.01 -10.46 -3.97
CA TYR A 746 -19.28 -9.07 -3.62
C TYR A 746 -19.36 -8.15 -4.85
N GLU A 747 -18.58 -8.40 -5.89
CA GLU A 747 -18.63 -7.67 -7.16
C GLU A 747 -20.00 -7.87 -7.89
N LYS A 748 -20.68 -8.95 -7.57
CA LYS A 748 -22.01 -9.29 -8.08
C LYS A 748 -23.14 -8.80 -7.16
N GLY A 749 -22.82 -8.01 -6.13
CA GLY A 749 -23.77 -7.49 -5.16
C GLY A 749 -24.19 -8.50 -4.07
N VAL A 750 -23.44 -9.60 -3.90
CA VAL A 750 -23.69 -10.62 -2.88
C VAL A 750 -22.98 -10.26 -1.58
N TYR A 751 -23.56 -9.36 -0.85
CA TYR A 751 -23.10 -8.88 0.46
C TYR A 751 -24.27 -8.28 1.23
N SER A 752 -24.10 -7.97 2.50
CA SER A 752 -25.08 -7.22 3.28
C SER A 752 -24.49 -6.02 3.98
N THR A 753 -25.36 -5.04 4.25
CA THR A 753 -25.01 -3.85 5.03
C THR A 753 -26.07 -3.55 6.07
N ILE A 754 -25.59 -3.10 7.27
CA ILE A 754 -26.45 -2.59 8.35
C ILE A 754 -25.96 -1.20 8.70
N THR A 755 -26.81 -0.18 8.54
CA THR A 755 -26.44 1.21 8.83
C THR A 755 -26.91 1.62 10.21
N PHE A 756 -25.99 2.06 11.05
CA PHE A 756 -26.23 2.65 12.35
C PHE A 756 -26.22 4.18 12.22
N LYS A 757 -27.22 4.85 12.83
CA LYS A 757 -27.30 6.32 12.84
C LYS A 757 -27.56 6.81 14.25
N TRP A 758 -26.66 7.63 14.75
CA TRP A 758 -26.82 8.32 16.03
C TRP A 758 -27.37 9.72 15.82
N ASN A 759 -28.43 10.03 16.53
CA ASN A 759 -28.91 11.39 16.67
C ASN A 759 -28.50 11.94 18.03
N ASP A 760 -27.52 12.80 18.04
CA ASP A 760 -26.89 13.30 19.27
C ASP A 760 -27.87 14.12 20.13
N LYS A 761 -28.68 14.95 19.51
CA LYS A 761 -29.69 15.76 20.25
C LYS A 761 -30.78 14.91 20.91
N LYS A 762 -31.16 13.80 20.28
CA LYS A 762 -32.21 12.91 20.79
C LYS A 762 -31.67 11.77 21.64
N GLN A 763 -30.36 11.60 21.70
CA GLN A 763 -29.67 10.47 22.35
C GLN A 763 -30.30 9.13 21.92
N THR A 764 -30.39 8.95 20.60
CA THR A 764 -31.07 7.80 20.02
C THR A 764 -30.21 7.21 18.91
N LEU A 765 -29.95 5.91 19.00
CA LEU A 765 -29.32 5.11 17.94
C LEU A 765 -30.42 4.43 17.13
N SER A 766 -30.45 4.68 15.84
CA SER A 766 -31.26 3.95 14.86
C SER A 766 -30.40 2.90 14.20
N ILE A 767 -30.85 1.64 14.20
CA ILE A 767 -30.25 0.53 13.49
C ILE A 767 -31.15 0.26 12.28
N GLY A 768 -30.63 0.45 11.10
CA GLY A 768 -31.39 0.27 9.84
C GLY A 768 -31.77 -1.19 9.58
N ALA A 769 -32.72 -1.41 8.69
CA ALA A 769 -32.94 -2.75 8.20
C ALA A 769 -31.72 -3.23 7.40
N VAL A 770 -31.44 -4.54 7.47
CA VAL A 770 -30.38 -5.15 6.65
C VAL A 770 -30.68 -4.94 5.16
N LYS A 771 -29.66 -4.58 4.40
CA LYS A 771 -29.73 -4.45 2.95
C LYS A 771 -28.80 -5.47 2.30
N GLY A 772 -29.30 -6.16 1.27
CA GLY A 772 -28.56 -7.22 0.62
C GLY A 772 -28.61 -8.55 1.37
N GLN A 773 -27.91 -9.52 0.81
CA GLN A 773 -27.83 -10.88 1.37
C GLN A 773 -26.62 -11.61 0.79
N TYR A 774 -26.11 -12.59 1.53
CA TYR A 774 -25.05 -13.49 1.08
C TYR A 774 -25.21 -14.88 1.73
N PRO A 775 -24.65 -15.95 1.17
CA PRO A 775 -24.66 -17.28 1.76
C PRO A 775 -24.08 -17.29 3.17
N GLY A 776 -24.82 -17.86 4.11
CA GLY A 776 -24.39 -17.93 5.51
C GLY A 776 -24.54 -16.64 6.33
N MET A 777 -25.24 -15.63 5.81
CA MET A 777 -25.58 -14.42 6.57
C MET A 777 -26.36 -14.77 7.83
N LEU A 778 -26.08 -14.06 8.92
CA LEU A 778 -26.79 -14.23 10.20
C LEU A 778 -28.25 -13.79 10.08
N ALA A 779 -29.15 -14.65 10.53
CA ALA A 779 -30.58 -14.33 10.62
C ALA A 779 -30.90 -13.44 11.83
N GLU A 780 -30.13 -13.62 12.89
CA GLU A 780 -30.26 -12.84 14.13
C GLU A 780 -28.90 -12.62 14.77
N ARG A 781 -28.78 -11.52 15.52
CA ARG A 781 -27.58 -11.20 16.32
C ARG A 781 -27.91 -10.30 17.50
N THR A 782 -26.95 -10.12 18.38
CA THR A 782 -27.06 -9.19 19.51
C THR A 782 -26.09 -8.02 19.30
N PHE A 783 -26.61 -6.81 19.46
CA PHE A 783 -25.80 -5.62 19.57
C PHE A 783 -25.81 -5.13 21.01
N ASN A 784 -24.66 -5.08 21.66
CA ASN A 784 -24.49 -4.49 22.98
C ASN A 784 -24.21 -3.01 22.80
N VAL A 785 -25.25 -2.20 22.88
CA VAL A 785 -25.14 -0.75 22.61
C VAL A 785 -24.80 0.00 23.89
N ARG A 786 -23.81 0.87 23.80
CA ARG A 786 -23.45 1.78 24.91
C ARG A 786 -22.96 3.13 24.37
N VAL A 787 -22.98 4.12 25.21
CA VAL A 787 -22.41 5.44 24.99
C VAL A 787 -21.06 5.55 25.70
N ALA A 788 -20.04 6.05 25.03
CA ALA A 788 -18.73 6.26 25.64
C ALA A 788 -18.82 7.17 26.88
N GLY A 789 -18.07 6.81 27.91
CA GLY A 789 -18.13 7.45 29.22
C GLY A 789 -19.31 7.03 30.09
N GLN A 790 -20.16 6.12 29.65
CA GLN A 790 -21.27 5.56 30.42
C GLN A 790 -21.10 4.06 30.66
N ASN A 791 -21.47 3.58 31.84
CA ASN A 791 -21.39 2.15 32.17
C ASN A 791 -22.61 1.34 31.72
N ALA A 792 -23.70 2.01 31.29
CA ALA A 792 -24.91 1.34 30.89
C ALA A 792 -24.72 0.68 29.50
N VAL A 793 -25.00 -0.62 29.45
CA VAL A 793 -25.00 -1.39 28.18
C VAL A 793 -26.40 -1.91 27.96
N GLN A 794 -26.92 -1.70 26.76
CA GLN A 794 -28.23 -2.21 26.38
C GLN A 794 -28.03 -3.29 25.31
N ALA A 795 -28.30 -4.55 25.64
CA ALA A 795 -28.34 -5.65 24.70
C ALA A 795 -29.60 -5.54 23.82
N VAL A 796 -29.38 -5.51 22.50
CA VAL A 796 -30.42 -5.36 21.49
C VAL A 796 -30.40 -6.58 20.58
N ARG A 797 -31.46 -7.38 20.63
CA ARG A 797 -31.63 -8.45 19.63
C ARG A 797 -32.06 -7.83 18.30
N TYR A 798 -31.34 -8.18 17.26
CA TYR A 798 -31.56 -7.69 15.91
C TYR A 798 -31.85 -8.86 14.97
N GLU A 799 -32.99 -8.79 14.28
CA GLU A 799 -33.49 -9.81 13.36
C GLU A 799 -33.65 -9.24 11.92
N GLY A 800 -32.75 -8.34 11.52
CA GLY A 800 -32.76 -7.76 10.18
C GLY A 800 -33.72 -6.59 9.98
N ASN A 801 -34.59 -6.27 10.92
CA ASN A 801 -35.54 -5.18 10.81
C ASN A 801 -35.04 -3.88 11.47
N ALA A 802 -35.46 -2.75 10.90
CA ALA A 802 -35.09 -1.45 11.48
C ALA A 802 -35.68 -1.28 12.89
N LEU A 803 -34.87 -0.73 13.78
CA LEU A 803 -35.25 -0.43 15.17
C LEU A 803 -34.52 0.82 15.68
N SER A 804 -34.96 1.34 16.81
CA SER A 804 -34.32 2.47 17.48
C SER A 804 -34.13 2.18 18.96
N VAL A 805 -32.98 2.59 19.47
CA VAL A 805 -32.55 2.43 20.88
C VAL A 805 -32.33 3.81 21.46
N LYS A 806 -33.02 4.14 22.51
CA LYS A 806 -32.79 5.39 23.27
C LYS A 806 -31.81 5.09 24.39
N LEU A 807 -30.72 5.83 24.43
CA LEU A 807 -29.63 5.65 25.38
C LEU A 807 -29.56 6.81 26.39
#